data_804b26d248fb91bf15661b139612f72f
#
_entry.id   804b26d248fb91bf15661b139612f72f
#
_cell.length_a   1.000
_cell.length_b   1.000
_cell.length_c   1.000
_cell.angle_alpha   90.00
_cell.angle_beta   90.00
_cell.angle_gamma   90.00
#
_symmetry.space_group_name_H-M   'P 1'
#
loop_
_entity.id
_entity.type
_entity.pdbx_description
1 polymer ?
#
loop_
_entity_poly.entity_id
_entity_poly.type
_entity_poly.pdbx_seq_one_letter_code
_entity_poly.pdbx_strand_id
1 'polypeptide(L)'
;VTDSKFRSHPDPSTWDDYVDFESKSWPKKERRRYWIIPSICFNCESACGILAYVDKERLTVRKIEGNPVHPGSRGRTCAKGVVTPNQLEDPDRILYPLKRDGERGSGRWQQVSWDEALNDIAARIRKAIVEDRRHEIMYHVGRPGEDGYANRVLQAWGVDGHNSHTNVCSSSARLGHFLWCGNDRPSPDYANAQTILLLSSHLETGHYFNPHAQRIIEGQANGATLIVIDPRLSNTSAKANVWLPAYSGTEGALLLAMVNVLLNEELYDRAFVRTWVDWRGYLRAERTDLAVTFDNFIVALKELYAEFTPEFAAAETGVDAAQIVEAARAIGRARGKFSTHNWRSAAAGNLWGWQITRCLYLLVVLTGSVGTEGGVGLHLSNKFVPKHPSAPPQPGYWNELLFPREYPLAFFEMSFLLPHFLKEQRGKLDVYFTRVYNPVWTNPDGFSWMEMLTDPQRIGLHVALTPTWSETAWFADYILPMGLGTERHDTMSQETHAAQWLGFRQPVLRVAREKRGETIGATYEANPGEVWEESEFWVALSWRIDPDGSLGIRRHFESPYRPGEPVTMDEYYGWMFENSVPGLPEAAAKEDLTPLAYMRKYGVFKVRDHVYTPYLEPLDADVLARASVDPDEESVFADGRAVGVLVDGVPRAGFSTPSRRLEFYSRTLVDWGWPEHAVPRYVPGHVHWRDLNRDA
;
A
#
# COMPACT_ATOMS: atom_id res chain seq x y z
N VAL A 1 -26.81 1.44 -13.40
CA VAL A 1 -27.14 2.54 -12.48
C VAL A 1 -28.07 3.49 -13.22
N THR A 2 -29.32 3.45 -12.84
CA THR A 2 -30.42 4.25 -13.40
C THR A 2 -30.12 5.74 -13.30
N ASP A 3 -30.50 6.49 -14.31
CA ASP A 3 -30.52 7.95 -14.35
C ASP A 3 -31.16 8.53 -13.07
N SER A 4 -30.33 8.78 -12.05
CA SER A 4 -30.85 9.47 -10.89
C SER A 4 -31.02 10.94 -11.26
N LYS A 5 -32.18 11.47 -11.03
CA LYS A 5 -32.49 12.91 -11.23
C LYS A 5 -31.61 13.83 -10.34
N PHE A 6 -30.82 13.25 -9.46
CA PHE A 6 -29.86 13.94 -8.61
C PHE A 6 -28.42 13.59 -9.05
N ARG A 7 -27.92 14.31 -10.06
CA ARG A 7 -26.47 14.30 -10.35
C ARG A 7 -25.77 15.09 -9.25
N SER A 8 -24.96 14.40 -8.46
CA SER A 8 -24.17 15.00 -7.37
C SER A 8 -22.88 15.68 -7.86
N HIS A 9 -22.51 15.49 -9.14
CA HIS A 9 -21.23 15.97 -9.68
C HIS A 9 -21.43 16.69 -11.01
N PRO A 10 -20.67 17.77 -11.28
CA PRO A 10 -20.70 18.46 -12.56
C PRO A 10 -20.16 17.57 -13.69
N ASP A 11 -20.76 17.70 -14.87
CA ASP A 11 -20.32 17.01 -16.07
C ASP A 11 -18.90 17.48 -16.47
N PRO A 12 -17.98 16.58 -16.91
CA PRO A 12 -16.65 16.94 -17.34
C PRO A 12 -16.56 18.06 -18.38
N SER A 13 -17.57 18.19 -19.25
CA SER A 13 -17.64 19.27 -20.24
C SER A 13 -17.80 20.68 -19.62
N THR A 14 -18.19 20.76 -18.34
CA THR A 14 -18.38 22.02 -17.62
C THR A 14 -17.20 22.39 -16.73
N TRP A 15 -16.15 21.55 -16.64
CA TRP A 15 -15.07 21.75 -15.68
C TRP A 15 -14.21 22.97 -15.96
N ASP A 16 -14.18 23.45 -17.20
CA ASP A 16 -13.41 24.64 -17.55
C ASP A 16 -14.09 25.97 -17.19
N ASP A 17 -15.40 25.97 -16.98
CA ASP A 17 -16.14 27.17 -16.59
C ASP A 17 -17.40 26.81 -15.78
N TYR A 18 -17.20 26.36 -14.57
CA TYR A 18 -18.30 25.98 -13.69
C TYR A 18 -18.73 27.14 -12.79
N VAL A 19 -20.05 27.34 -12.66
CA VAL A 19 -20.63 28.38 -11.81
C VAL A 19 -21.40 27.74 -10.66
N ASP A 20 -21.04 28.10 -9.45
CA ASP A 20 -21.73 27.64 -8.22
C ASP A 20 -21.87 28.78 -7.21
N PHE A 21 -22.70 28.58 -6.21
CA PHE A 21 -22.83 29.50 -5.09
C PHE A 21 -21.68 29.31 -4.09
N GLU A 22 -21.09 30.42 -3.65
CA GLU A 22 -20.12 30.43 -2.55
C GLU A 22 -20.85 30.10 -1.24
N SER A 23 -20.59 28.92 -0.68
CA SER A 23 -21.27 28.46 0.55
C SER A 23 -21.04 29.38 1.75
N LYS A 24 -19.85 29.99 1.84
CA LYS A 24 -19.49 30.93 2.90
C LYS A 24 -20.15 32.32 2.74
N SER A 25 -20.81 32.59 1.61
CA SER A 25 -21.48 33.86 1.36
C SER A 25 -22.93 33.91 1.89
N TRP A 26 -23.46 32.78 2.40
CA TRP A 26 -24.82 32.76 2.93
C TRP A 26 -25.04 33.84 4.00
N PRO A 27 -26.15 34.61 3.94
CA PRO A 27 -27.32 34.45 3.06
C PRO A 27 -27.26 35.22 1.73
N LYS A 28 -26.16 35.86 1.37
CA LYS A 28 -26.06 36.72 0.17
C LYS A 28 -26.16 35.97 -1.16
N LYS A 29 -25.85 34.67 -1.18
CA LYS A 29 -25.90 33.81 -2.36
C LYS A 29 -25.01 34.31 -3.51
N GLU A 30 -23.75 34.66 -3.20
CA GLU A 30 -22.78 35.09 -4.21
C GLU A 30 -22.45 33.94 -5.15
N ARG A 31 -22.46 34.20 -6.46
CA ARG A 31 -22.00 33.26 -7.48
C ARG A 31 -20.51 33.42 -7.69
N ARG A 32 -19.84 32.26 -7.89
CA ARG A 32 -18.42 32.19 -8.22
C ARG A 32 -18.22 31.35 -9.47
N ARG A 33 -17.16 31.66 -10.22
CA ARG A 33 -16.70 30.87 -11.36
C ARG A 33 -15.49 30.07 -10.96
N TYR A 34 -15.49 28.81 -11.36
CA TYR A 34 -14.42 27.85 -11.00
C TYR A 34 -13.84 27.19 -12.24
N TRP A 35 -12.54 26.91 -12.17
CA TRP A 35 -11.99 25.74 -12.84
C TRP A 35 -12.15 24.55 -11.92
N ILE A 36 -12.67 23.44 -12.44
CA ILE A 36 -12.69 22.18 -11.74
C ILE A 36 -11.52 21.36 -12.27
N ILE A 37 -10.55 21.09 -11.42
CA ILE A 37 -9.30 20.42 -11.78
C ILE A 37 -9.29 19.06 -11.10
N PRO A 38 -9.28 17.94 -11.85
CA PRO A 38 -9.19 16.61 -11.28
C PRO A 38 -7.80 16.36 -10.72
N SER A 39 -7.74 15.63 -9.61
CA SER A 39 -6.50 15.21 -8.96
C SER A 39 -6.76 13.96 -8.11
N ILE A 40 -5.78 13.53 -7.33
CA ILE A 40 -5.89 12.38 -6.43
C ILE A 40 -5.67 12.81 -4.99
N CYS A 41 -6.57 12.41 -4.10
CA CYS A 41 -6.39 12.54 -2.66
C CYS A 41 -5.38 11.51 -2.16
N PHE A 42 -4.41 11.95 -1.37
CA PHE A 42 -3.42 11.08 -0.75
C PHE A 42 -3.30 11.27 0.77
N ASN A 43 -4.39 11.61 1.43
CA ASN A 43 -4.45 11.59 2.91
C ASN A 43 -4.52 10.15 3.48
N CYS A 44 -4.62 9.16 2.61
CA CYS A 44 -4.43 7.72 2.87
C CYS A 44 -4.22 6.99 1.52
N GLU A 45 -3.89 5.70 1.54
CA GLU A 45 -3.65 4.88 0.32
C GLU A 45 -4.90 4.57 -0.51
N SER A 46 -6.09 5.08 -0.17
CA SER A 46 -7.29 4.86 -1.01
C SER A 46 -7.18 5.45 -2.41
N ALA A 47 -6.28 6.40 -2.62
CA ALA A 47 -6.08 7.09 -3.90
C ALA A 47 -7.39 7.55 -4.55
N CYS A 48 -8.32 8.09 -3.75
CA CYS A 48 -9.61 8.56 -4.26
C CYS A 48 -9.41 9.71 -5.25
N GLY A 49 -10.06 9.62 -6.41
CA GLY A 49 -10.13 10.74 -7.35
C GLY A 49 -10.90 11.91 -6.75
N ILE A 50 -10.35 13.09 -6.87
CA ILE A 50 -10.95 14.34 -6.39
C ILE A 50 -11.09 15.36 -7.52
N LEU A 51 -12.06 16.25 -7.35
CA LEU A 51 -12.27 17.45 -8.14
C LEU A 51 -11.99 18.65 -7.27
N ALA A 52 -10.96 19.42 -7.61
CA ALA A 52 -10.60 20.65 -6.91
C ALA A 52 -11.24 21.86 -7.62
N TYR A 53 -12.08 22.60 -6.89
CA TYR A 53 -12.73 23.81 -7.36
C TYR A 53 -11.84 25.01 -7.09
N VAL A 54 -11.19 25.53 -8.12
CA VAL A 54 -10.31 26.70 -8.04
C VAL A 54 -11.07 27.94 -8.47
N ASP A 55 -11.18 28.90 -7.56
CA ASP A 55 -11.81 30.21 -7.83
C ASP A 55 -10.97 30.95 -8.90
N LYS A 56 -11.60 31.32 -10.01
CA LYS A 56 -10.91 31.96 -11.14
C LYS A 56 -10.37 33.36 -10.85
N GLU A 57 -10.97 34.07 -9.91
CA GLU A 57 -10.55 35.42 -9.52
C GLU A 57 -9.43 35.39 -8.47
N ARG A 58 -9.58 34.51 -7.47
CA ARG A 58 -8.68 34.47 -6.31
C ARG A 58 -7.55 33.46 -6.43
N LEU A 59 -7.63 32.51 -7.36
CA LEU A 59 -6.70 31.39 -7.52
C LEU A 59 -6.51 30.59 -6.22
N THR A 60 -7.61 30.30 -5.53
CA THR A 60 -7.62 29.50 -4.31
C THR A 60 -8.49 28.27 -4.47
N VAL A 61 -8.08 27.15 -3.89
CA VAL A 61 -8.89 25.93 -3.84
C VAL A 61 -9.98 26.12 -2.78
N ARG A 62 -11.23 26.23 -3.22
CA ARG A 62 -12.35 26.55 -2.32
C ARG A 62 -13.11 25.33 -1.84
N LYS A 63 -13.10 24.26 -2.62
CA LYS A 63 -13.92 23.07 -2.39
C LYS A 63 -13.24 21.85 -3.01
N ILE A 64 -13.38 20.70 -2.38
CA ILE A 64 -12.99 19.40 -2.91
C ILE A 64 -14.20 18.47 -2.91
N GLU A 65 -14.45 17.81 -4.04
CA GLU A 65 -15.44 16.74 -4.18
C GLU A 65 -14.80 15.48 -4.76
N GLY A 66 -15.54 14.36 -4.80
CA GLY A 66 -15.07 13.15 -5.46
C GLY A 66 -15.17 13.24 -6.99
N ASN A 67 -14.21 12.65 -7.69
CA ASN A 67 -14.20 12.56 -9.14
C ASN A 67 -15.08 11.38 -9.61
N PRO A 68 -16.19 11.62 -10.34
CA PRO A 68 -17.13 10.58 -10.74
C PRO A 68 -16.57 9.61 -11.80
N VAL A 69 -15.57 10.03 -12.58
CA VAL A 69 -14.95 9.16 -13.60
C VAL A 69 -13.88 8.24 -13.01
N HIS A 70 -13.51 8.43 -11.74
CA HIS A 70 -12.51 7.62 -11.08
C HIS A 70 -13.06 6.23 -10.73
N PRO A 71 -12.51 5.11 -11.26
CA PRO A 71 -13.10 3.77 -11.11
C PRO A 71 -13.05 3.25 -9.67
N GLY A 72 -12.06 3.66 -8.89
CA GLY A 72 -11.92 3.30 -7.48
C GLY A 72 -12.97 3.94 -6.60
N SER A 73 -13.02 5.26 -6.55
CA SER A 73 -13.85 6.04 -5.61
C SER A 73 -15.24 6.44 -6.16
N ARG A 74 -15.45 6.40 -7.48
CA ARG A 74 -16.76 6.65 -8.14
C ARG A 74 -17.46 7.90 -7.63
N GLY A 75 -16.76 9.04 -7.61
CA GLY A 75 -17.32 10.32 -7.18
C GLY A 75 -17.44 10.52 -5.68
N ARG A 76 -16.84 9.67 -4.85
CA ARG A 76 -16.90 9.79 -3.39
C ARG A 76 -15.51 9.97 -2.79
N THR A 77 -15.46 10.74 -1.71
CA THR A 77 -14.28 10.90 -0.85
C THR A 77 -14.74 11.00 0.61
N CYS A 78 -13.86 10.70 1.56
CA CYS A 78 -14.16 10.85 2.98
C CYS A 78 -13.78 12.24 3.48
N ALA A 79 -14.07 12.53 4.76
CA ALA A 79 -13.74 13.81 5.40
C ALA A 79 -12.28 14.22 5.23
N LYS A 80 -11.32 13.26 5.24
CA LYS A 80 -9.89 13.56 5.04
C LYS A 80 -9.59 14.24 3.70
N GLY A 81 -10.27 13.83 2.62
CA GLY A 81 -10.11 14.46 1.31
C GLY A 81 -10.76 15.84 1.24
N VAL A 82 -11.94 15.98 1.82
CA VAL A 82 -12.71 17.24 1.80
C VAL A 82 -12.00 18.37 2.55
N VAL A 83 -11.23 18.07 3.61
CA VAL A 83 -10.51 19.10 4.40
C VAL A 83 -9.19 19.56 3.80
N THR A 84 -8.79 19.07 2.62
CA THR A 84 -7.56 19.50 1.94
C THR A 84 -7.41 21.04 1.83
N PRO A 85 -8.46 21.84 1.54
CA PRO A 85 -8.33 23.30 1.54
C PRO A 85 -7.85 23.87 2.88
N ASN A 86 -8.25 23.28 4.01
CA ASN A 86 -7.79 23.72 5.33
C ASN A 86 -6.29 23.46 5.53
N GLN A 87 -5.77 22.35 4.97
CA GLN A 87 -4.33 22.08 4.99
C GLN A 87 -3.53 23.08 4.14
N LEU A 88 -4.10 23.52 3.02
CA LEU A 88 -3.47 24.51 2.15
C LEU A 88 -3.40 25.91 2.79
N GLU A 89 -4.42 26.27 3.57
CA GLU A 89 -4.56 27.56 4.23
C GLU A 89 -4.06 27.56 5.69
N ASP A 90 -3.41 26.46 6.14
CA ASP A 90 -2.91 26.35 7.51
C ASP A 90 -1.81 27.40 7.77
N PRO A 91 -1.98 28.29 8.76
CA PRO A 91 -1.01 29.34 9.07
C PRO A 91 0.32 28.82 9.62
N ASP A 92 0.33 27.59 10.14
CA ASP A 92 1.53 26.96 10.70
C ASP A 92 2.32 26.15 9.66
N ARG A 93 1.94 26.22 8.37
CA ARG A 93 2.70 25.59 7.28
C ARG A 93 4.12 26.13 7.19
N ILE A 94 5.04 25.21 6.89
CA ILE A 94 6.41 25.57 6.54
C ILE A 94 6.43 26.01 5.07
N LEU A 95 6.75 27.28 4.83
CA LEU A 95 6.74 27.87 3.49
C LEU A 95 8.13 28.18 2.93
N TYR A 96 9.16 28.13 3.76
CA TYR A 96 10.55 28.47 3.40
C TYR A 96 11.51 27.43 3.95
N PRO A 97 12.67 27.18 3.27
CA PRO A 97 13.71 26.32 3.83
C PRO A 97 14.26 26.87 5.15
N LEU A 98 14.39 26.00 6.12
CA LEU A 98 14.89 26.34 7.44
C LEU A 98 16.15 25.53 7.75
N LYS A 99 17.15 26.21 8.31
CA LYS A 99 18.36 25.63 8.85
C LYS A 99 18.36 25.80 10.37
N ARG A 100 18.77 24.76 11.08
CA ARG A 100 18.86 24.82 12.53
C ARG A 100 19.92 25.83 12.99
N ASP A 101 19.56 26.62 14.00
CA ASP A 101 20.45 27.52 14.73
C ASP A 101 20.61 27.04 16.15
N GLY A 102 21.80 26.53 16.51
CA GLY A 102 22.10 25.95 17.81
C GLY A 102 22.02 24.41 17.85
N GLU A 103 21.70 23.85 19.02
CA GLU A 103 21.62 22.39 19.22
C GLU A 103 20.34 21.81 18.62
N ARG A 104 20.37 20.53 18.21
CA ARG A 104 19.19 19.79 17.75
C ARG A 104 18.15 19.72 18.88
N GLY A 105 16.90 20.00 18.52
CA GLY A 105 15.79 20.07 19.48
C GLY A 105 15.64 21.41 20.19
N SER A 106 16.52 22.40 19.96
CA SER A 106 16.43 23.72 20.58
C SER A 106 15.23 24.57 20.11
N GLY A 107 14.65 24.23 18.97
CA GLY A 107 13.54 24.98 18.37
C GLY A 107 13.96 26.30 17.72
N ARG A 108 15.24 26.52 17.52
CA ARG A 108 15.75 27.73 16.86
C ARG A 108 16.06 27.44 15.40
N TRP A 109 15.52 28.28 14.53
CA TRP A 109 15.60 28.12 13.08
C TRP A 109 15.98 29.44 12.41
N GLN A 110 16.76 29.33 11.34
CA GLN A 110 17.08 30.42 10.43
C GLN A 110 16.56 30.06 9.05
N GLN A 111 15.85 30.99 8.41
CA GLN A 111 15.49 30.85 7.01
C GLN A 111 16.75 30.93 6.15
N VAL A 112 16.87 30.02 5.19
CA VAL A 112 17.99 29.97 4.23
C VAL A 112 17.43 29.88 2.80
N SER A 113 18.29 30.10 1.81
CA SER A 113 17.88 29.87 0.42
C SER A 113 17.90 28.39 0.07
N TRP A 114 17.12 28.02 -0.95
CA TRP A 114 17.19 26.67 -1.53
C TRP A 114 18.60 26.33 -2.03
N ASP A 115 19.31 27.29 -2.63
CA ASP A 115 20.67 27.06 -3.13
C ASP A 115 21.65 26.76 -2.00
N GLU A 116 21.56 27.45 -0.88
CA GLU A 116 22.38 27.12 0.31
C GLU A 116 22.10 25.70 0.79
N ALA A 117 20.83 25.36 1.01
CA ALA A 117 20.44 24.05 1.51
C ALA A 117 20.86 22.94 0.53
N LEU A 118 20.53 23.07 -0.76
CA LEU A 118 20.85 22.07 -1.76
C LEU A 118 22.37 21.86 -1.94
N ASN A 119 23.15 22.94 -1.93
CA ASN A 119 24.61 22.85 -2.10
C ASN A 119 25.29 22.17 -0.89
N ASP A 120 24.88 22.52 0.33
CA ASP A 120 25.41 21.91 1.55
C ASP A 120 25.08 20.39 1.61
N ILE A 121 23.82 20.03 1.36
CA ILE A 121 23.37 18.63 1.34
C ILE A 121 24.07 17.86 0.22
N ALA A 122 24.13 18.41 -1.00
CA ALA A 122 24.76 17.76 -2.15
C ALA A 122 26.24 17.51 -1.95
N ALA A 123 26.97 18.49 -1.40
CA ALA A 123 28.41 18.35 -1.13
C ALA A 123 28.70 17.18 -0.15
N ARG A 124 27.86 17.04 0.88
CA ARG A 124 27.99 15.97 1.86
C ARG A 124 27.67 14.60 1.27
N ILE A 125 26.59 14.49 0.48
CA ILE A 125 26.23 13.26 -0.22
C ILE A 125 27.31 12.87 -1.23
N ARG A 126 27.79 13.81 -2.06
CA ARG A 126 28.85 13.56 -3.01
C ARG A 126 30.11 13.03 -2.32
N LYS A 127 30.51 13.64 -1.20
CA LYS A 127 31.64 13.17 -0.40
C LYS A 127 31.47 11.73 0.06
N ALA A 128 30.31 11.39 0.63
CA ALA A 128 30.02 10.03 1.07
C ALA A 128 30.06 9.02 -0.08
N ILE A 129 29.52 9.37 -1.25
CA ILE A 129 29.53 8.53 -2.45
C ILE A 129 30.95 8.30 -2.97
N VAL A 130 31.77 9.36 -3.06
CA VAL A 130 33.17 9.27 -3.53
C VAL A 130 34.03 8.46 -2.57
N GLU A 131 33.76 8.52 -1.30
CA GLU A 131 34.44 7.74 -0.24
C GLU A 131 33.87 6.31 -0.08
N ASP A 132 32.99 5.85 -0.96
CA ASP A 132 32.30 4.55 -0.95
C ASP A 132 31.52 4.26 0.35
N ARG A 133 30.90 5.31 0.91
CA ARG A 133 30.08 5.26 2.12
C ARG A 133 28.59 5.44 1.82
N ARG A 134 28.11 4.91 0.68
CA ARG A 134 26.70 4.98 0.29
C ARG A 134 25.75 4.36 1.33
N HIS A 135 26.21 3.36 2.07
CA HIS A 135 25.48 2.73 3.17
C HIS A 135 25.23 3.66 4.37
N GLU A 136 25.91 4.80 4.45
CA GLU A 136 25.67 5.83 5.46
C GLU A 136 24.63 6.88 5.00
N ILE A 137 24.01 6.70 3.85
CA ILE A 137 22.94 7.56 3.35
C ILE A 137 21.62 6.79 3.38
N MET A 138 20.62 7.31 4.10
CA MET A 138 19.35 6.63 4.32
C MET A 138 18.16 7.58 4.08
N TYR A 139 17.13 7.06 3.40
CA TYR A 139 15.86 7.76 3.21
C TYR A 139 14.70 6.99 3.82
N HIS A 140 14.03 7.60 4.78
CA HIS A 140 12.79 7.07 5.35
C HIS A 140 11.60 7.91 4.96
N VAL A 141 10.58 7.26 4.44
CA VAL A 141 9.33 7.89 4.04
C VAL A 141 8.16 7.37 4.85
N GLY A 142 7.34 8.26 5.37
CA GLY A 142 6.11 7.89 6.08
C GLY A 142 5.08 7.30 5.13
N ARG A 143 4.95 7.89 3.95
CA ARG A 143 4.12 7.37 2.88
C ARG A 143 4.69 7.80 1.52
N PRO A 144 5.18 6.85 0.73
CA PRO A 144 5.74 7.16 -0.58
C PRO A 144 4.63 7.57 -1.56
N GLY A 145 5.03 8.25 -2.63
CA GLY A 145 4.26 8.29 -3.86
C GLY A 145 4.22 6.91 -4.53
N GLU A 146 3.33 6.73 -5.46
CA GLU A 146 3.15 5.44 -6.15
C GLU A 146 3.74 5.45 -7.57
N ASP A 147 4.32 6.55 -8.00
CA ASP A 147 4.98 6.71 -9.29
C ASP A 147 6.37 6.04 -9.37
N GLY A 148 6.88 5.59 -8.23
CA GLY A 148 8.21 5.00 -8.12
C GLY A 148 9.36 6.00 -8.15
N TYR A 149 9.08 7.31 -8.06
CA TYR A 149 10.11 8.34 -8.19
C TYR A 149 11.16 8.25 -7.09
N ALA A 150 10.75 8.09 -5.83
CA ALA A 150 11.67 7.93 -4.72
C ALA A 150 12.57 6.69 -4.87
N ASN A 151 12.02 5.55 -5.28
CA ASN A 151 12.79 4.34 -5.55
C ASN A 151 13.84 4.59 -6.64
N ARG A 152 13.48 5.33 -7.69
CA ARG A 152 14.41 5.71 -8.75
C ARG A 152 15.57 6.56 -8.23
N VAL A 153 15.32 7.50 -7.32
CA VAL A 153 16.36 8.29 -6.67
C VAL A 153 17.33 7.39 -5.92
N LEU A 154 16.81 6.50 -5.07
CA LEU A 154 17.62 5.56 -4.29
C LEU A 154 18.45 4.64 -5.20
N GLN A 155 17.85 4.14 -6.27
CA GLN A 155 18.52 3.32 -7.27
C GLN A 155 19.64 4.08 -7.99
N ALA A 156 19.36 5.30 -8.43
CA ALA A 156 20.33 6.13 -9.15
C ALA A 156 21.54 6.54 -8.27
N TRP A 157 21.29 6.82 -7.00
CA TRP A 157 22.36 7.16 -6.05
C TRP A 157 23.10 5.92 -5.51
N GLY A 158 22.48 4.73 -5.62
CA GLY A 158 22.98 3.51 -5.02
C GLY A 158 22.95 3.55 -3.48
N VAL A 159 21.86 4.07 -2.92
CA VAL A 159 21.65 4.24 -1.47
C VAL A 159 20.41 3.48 -0.99
N ASP A 160 20.30 3.30 0.30
CA ASP A 160 19.20 2.58 0.91
C ASP A 160 18.04 3.50 1.32
N GLY A 161 16.86 2.92 1.40
CA GLY A 161 15.66 3.64 1.82
C GLY A 161 14.47 2.72 2.06
N HIS A 162 13.60 3.12 2.98
CA HIS A 162 12.49 2.29 3.45
C HIS A 162 11.19 3.08 3.56
N ASN A 163 10.07 2.38 3.27
CA ASN A 163 8.75 2.85 3.62
C ASN A 163 8.49 2.58 5.10
N SER A 164 8.69 3.59 5.89
CA SER A 164 8.73 3.48 7.34
C SER A 164 7.38 3.40 8.03
N HIS A 165 6.29 3.56 7.29
CA HIS A 165 4.94 3.46 7.83
C HIS A 165 4.44 2.02 7.98
N THR A 166 4.86 1.13 7.08
CA THR A 166 4.28 -0.23 6.96
C THR A 166 4.46 -1.06 8.22
N ASN A 167 5.55 -0.95 8.93
CA ASN A 167 5.83 -1.72 10.14
C ASN A 167 4.77 -1.54 11.22
N VAL A 168 4.38 -0.31 11.50
CA VAL A 168 3.35 0.01 12.51
C VAL A 168 1.93 -0.07 11.97
N CYS A 169 1.77 -0.42 10.67
CA CYS A 169 0.48 -0.44 9.99
C CYS A 169 0.04 -1.85 9.64
N SER A 170 0.77 -2.54 8.78
CA SER A 170 0.26 -3.71 8.08
C SER A 170 1.29 -4.81 7.83
N SER A 171 2.52 -4.71 8.36
CA SER A 171 3.57 -5.70 8.08
C SER A 171 3.15 -7.13 8.42
N SER A 172 2.51 -7.35 9.56
CA SER A 172 2.01 -8.68 9.95
C SER A 172 0.96 -9.23 8.98
N ALA A 173 -0.02 -8.40 8.56
CA ALA A 173 -1.01 -8.83 7.58
C ALA A 173 -0.35 -9.13 6.23
N ARG A 174 0.56 -8.28 5.77
CA ARG A 174 1.33 -8.47 4.53
C ARG A 174 2.15 -9.76 4.57
N LEU A 175 2.86 -9.99 5.67
CA LEU A 175 3.61 -11.23 5.88
C LEU A 175 2.70 -12.46 5.80
N GLY A 176 1.57 -12.44 6.50
CA GLY A 176 0.62 -13.55 6.48
C GLY A 176 0.09 -13.90 5.08
N HIS A 177 -0.24 -12.89 4.27
CA HIS A 177 -0.64 -13.10 2.87
C HIS A 177 0.52 -13.56 1.99
N PHE A 178 1.71 -12.94 2.12
CA PHE A 178 2.89 -13.31 1.36
C PHE A 178 3.27 -14.77 1.56
N LEU A 179 3.26 -15.27 2.78
CA LEU A 179 3.58 -16.66 3.10
C LEU A 179 2.61 -17.68 2.48
N TRP A 180 1.43 -17.25 2.04
CA TRP A 180 0.49 -18.10 1.33
C TRP A 180 0.67 -18.10 -0.20
N CYS A 181 0.76 -16.92 -0.79
CA CYS A 181 0.60 -16.77 -2.24
C CYS A 181 1.73 -15.97 -2.92
N GLY A 182 2.75 -15.56 -2.17
CA GLY A 182 3.85 -14.74 -2.68
C GLY A 182 3.46 -13.28 -2.98
N ASN A 183 2.24 -12.87 -2.59
CA ASN A 183 1.74 -11.51 -2.71
C ASN A 183 1.32 -10.99 -1.35
N ASP A 184 1.69 -9.76 -1.05
CA ASP A 184 1.56 -9.19 0.29
C ASP A 184 0.27 -8.35 0.49
N ARG A 185 -0.49 -8.08 -0.58
CA ARG A 185 -1.68 -7.22 -0.53
C ARG A 185 -2.86 -7.82 -1.28
N PRO A 186 -3.89 -8.28 -0.59
CA PRO A 186 -5.10 -8.79 -1.21
C PRO A 186 -5.96 -7.66 -1.78
N SER A 187 -6.72 -7.97 -2.80
CA SER A 187 -7.70 -7.08 -3.44
C SER A 187 -9.10 -7.68 -3.33
N PRO A 188 -9.85 -7.37 -2.25
CA PRO A 188 -11.16 -7.96 -2.04
C PRO A 188 -12.18 -7.46 -3.06
N ASP A 189 -12.95 -8.37 -3.64
CA ASP A 189 -14.04 -8.05 -4.59
C ASP A 189 -15.41 -8.11 -3.91
N TYR A 190 -15.64 -7.22 -2.96
CA TYR A 190 -16.83 -7.19 -2.12
C TYR A 190 -18.15 -7.01 -2.87
N ALA A 191 -18.15 -6.27 -3.98
CA ALA A 191 -19.40 -5.98 -4.71
C ALA A 191 -20.01 -7.23 -5.34
N ASN A 192 -19.18 -8.21 -5.70
CA ASN A 192 -19.57 -9.46 -6.35
C ASN A 192 -19.58 -10.67 -5.38
N ALA A 193 -19.25 -10.43 -4.11
CA ALA A 193 -19.17 -11.50 -3.09
C ALA A 193 -20.55 -12.04 -2.73
N GLN A 194 -20.60 -13.32 -2.37
CA GLN A 194 -21.75 -13.96 -1.74
C GLN A 194 -21.67 -13.89 -0.21
N THR A 195 -20.43 -13.98 0.33
CA THR A 195 -20.17 -13.82 1.76
C THR A 195 -18.97 -12.89 1.93
N ILE A 196 -19.11 -11.91 2.82
CA ILE A 196 -18.08 -10.95 3.19
C ILE A 196 -17.77 -11.17 4.67
N LEU A 197 -16.49 -11.37 5.01
CA LEU A 197 -16.03 -11.38 6.39
C LEU A 197 -15.07 -10.24 6.62
N LEU A 198 -15.36 -9.40 7.60
CA LEU A 198 -14.47 -8.32 8.06
C LEU A 198 -13.89 -8.70 9.42
N LEU A 199 -12.56 -8.72 9.50
CA LEU A 199 -11.82 -8.98 10.72
C LEU A 199 -11.26 -7.67 11.26
N SER A 200 -11.80 -7.19 12.39
CA SER A 200 -11.36 -5.98 13.07
C SER A 200 -11.27 -4.75 12.15
N SER A 201 -12.25 -4.57 11.27
CA SER A 201 -12.24 -3.51 10.25
C SER A 201 -13.45 -2.60 10.37
N HIS A 202 -13.22 -1.33 10.75
CA HIS A 202 -14.25 -0.30 10.83
C HIS A 202 -14.21 0.60 9.58
N LEU A 203 -14.83 0.15 8.50
CA LEU A 203 -14.66 0.75 7.17
C LEU A 203 -15.46 2.03 6.93
N GLU A 204 -16.57 2.22 7.64
CA GLU A 204 -17.46 3.37 7.43
C GLU A 204 -16.87 4.71 7.85
N THR A 205 -15.92 4.72 8.79
CA THR A 205 -15.21 5.94 9.18
C THR A 205 -14.12 6.34 8.20
N GLY A 206 -14.08 5.73 7.00
CA GLY A 206 -13.01 5.93 6.03
C GLY A 206 -11.68 5.34 6.51
N HIS A 207 -11.74 4.38 7.44
CA HIS A 207 -10.58 3.62 7.85
C HIS A 207 -10.11 2.79 6.67
N TYR A 208 -8.96 3.16 6.19
CA TYR A 208 -8.21 2.46 5.16
C TYR A 208 -8.95 2.36 3.84
N PHE A 209 -9.31 2.58 2.99
CA PHE A 209 -9.99 2.43 1.69
C PHE A 209 -11.49 2.76 1.75
N ASN A 210 -11.79 4.03 1.71
CA ASN A 210 -13.18 4.48 1.54
C ASN A 210 -13.94 3.74 0.41
N PRO A 211 -13.33 3.35 -0.73
CA PRO A 211 -13.99 2.52 -1.72
C PRO A 211 -14.50 1.17 -1.21
N HIS A 212 -13.88 0.57 -0.21
CA HIS A 212 -14.36 -0.69 0.38
C HIS A 212 -15.75 -0.56 0.98
N ALA A 213 -16.03 0.51 1.73
CA ALA A 213 -17.37 0.73 2.29
C ALA A 213 -18.44 0.76 1.21
N GLN A 214 -18.16 1.40 0.07
CA GLN A 214 -19.11 1.43 -1.06
C GLN A 214 -19.37 0.03 -1.62
N ARG A 215 -18.33 -0.77 -1.81
CA ARG A 215 -18.44 -2.13 -2.36
C ARG A 215 -19.09 -3.11 -1.41
N ILE A 216 -18.88 -2.96 -0.11
CA ILE A 216 -19.56 -3.77 0.90
C ILE A 216 -21.07 -3.50 0.89
N ILE A 217 -21.48 -2.21 0.85
CA ILE A 217 -22.88 -1.85 0.74
C ILE A 217 -23.49 -2.37 -0.57
N GLU A 218 -22.75 -2.28 -1.67
CA GLU A 218 -23.16 -2.82 -2.98
C GLU A 218 -23.31 -4.35 -2.90
N GLY A 219 -22.35 -5.06 -2.30
CA GLY A 219 -22.43 -6.50 -2.08
C GLY A 219 -23.65 -6.90 -1.24
N GLN A 220 -23.89 -6.21 -0.12
CA GLN A 220 -25.10 -6.44 0.70
C GLN A 220 -26.40 -6.16 -0.09
N ALA A 221 -26.44 -5.10 -0.89
CA ALA A 221 -27.58 -4.81 -1.75
C ALA A 221 -27.81 -5.90 -2.83
N ASN A 222 -26.76 -6.58 -3.24
CA ASN A 222 -26.78 -7.73 -4.14
C ASN A 222 -27.04 -9.07 -3.41
N GLY A 223 -27.27 -9.04 -2.09
CA GLY A 223 -27.62 -10.22 -1.28
C GLY A 223 -26.45 -10.88 -0.56
N ALA A 224 -25.28 -10.27 -0.50
CA ALA A 224 -24.15 -10.81 0.25
C ALA A 224 -24.42 -10.84 1.75
N THR A 225 -24.03 -11.96 2.41
CA THR A 225 -24.01 -12.06 3.87
C THR A 225 -22.77 -11.35 4.40
N LEU A 226 -22.95 -10.35 5.28
CA LEU A 226 -21.87 -9.66 5.97
C LEU A 226 -21.65 -10.24 7.37
N ILE A 227 -20.45 -10.77 7.61
CA ILE A 227 -19.97 -11.27 8.89
C ILE A 227 -18.91 -10.28 9.39
N VAL A 228 -19.00 -9.84 10.65
CA VAL A 228 -18.03 -8.94 11.28
C VAL A 228 -17.51 -9.52 12.57
N ILE A 229 -16.20 -9.72 12.67
CA ILE A 229 -15.49 -10.07 13.89
C ILE A 229 -14.89 -8.77 14.45
N ASP A 230 -15.45 -8.25 15.51
CA ASP A 230 -15.02 -7.02 16.18
C ASP A 230 -15.57 -7.00 17.61
N PRO A 231 -14.75 -6.80 18.65
CA PRO A 231 -15.22 -6.72 20.03
C PRO A 231 -16.20 -5.58 20.27
N ARG A 232 -16.15 -4.56 19.41
CA ARG A 232 -17.02 -3.37 19.50
C ARG A 232 -18.15 -3.44 18.48
N LEU A 233 -19.38 -3.15 18.93
CA LEU A 233 -20.51 -2.90 18.04
C LEU A 233 -20.32 -1.54 17.35
N SER A 234 -19.46 -1.53 16.34
CA SER A 234 -19.21 -0.37 15.49
C SER A 234 -20.35 -0.13 14.49
N ASN A 235 -20.33 1.01 13.78
CA ASN A 235 -21.29 1.25 12.70
C ASN A 235 -21.24 0.16 11.62
N THR A 236 -20.08 -0.42 11.36
CA THR A 236 -19.90 -1.55 10.45
C THR A 236 -20.51 -2.81 11.02
N SER A 237 -20.22 -3.13 12.29
CA SER A 237 -20.77 -4.29 12.99
C SER A 237 -22.29 -4.24 13.12
N ALA A 238 -22.84 -3.04 13.32
CA ALA A 238 -24.30 -2.82 13.42
C ALA A 238 -25.06 -3.10 12.11
N LYS A 239 -24.37 -3.23 10.97
CA LYS A 239 -24.93 -3.61 9.66
C LYS A 239 -24.67 -5.06 9.28
N ALA A 240 -23.93 -5.80 10.11
CA ALA A 240 -23.64 -7.20 9.87
C ALA A 240 -24.88 -8.07 9.97
N ASN A 241 -24.95 -9.11 9.14
CA ASN A 241 -25.91 -10.20 9.31
C ASN A 241 -25.52 -11.08 10.51
N VAL A 242 -24.19 -11.25 10.72
CA VAL A 242 -23.62 -11.98 11.85
C VAL A 242 -22.52 -11.14 12.47
N TRP A 243 -22.67 -10.77 13.74
CA TRP A 243 -21.64 -10.09 14.52
C TRP A 243 -21.06 -11.01 15.57
N LEU A 244 -19.75 -11.18 15.56
CA LEU A 244 -18.99 -12.07 16.42
C LEU A 244 -18.05 -11.23 17.31
N PRO A 245 -18.45 -10.91 18.56
CA PRO A 245 -17.70 -10.04 19.48
C PRO A 245 -16.57 -10.81 20.19
N ALA A 246 -15.60 -11.29 19.42
CA ALA A 246 -14.48 -12.05 19.96
C ALA A 246 -13.56 -11.20 20.87
N TYR A 247 -13.03 -11.81 21.92
CA TYR A 247 -11.95 -11.21 22.71
C TYR A 247 -10.73 -10.98 21.83
N SER A 248 -10.12 -9.79 21.93
CA SER A 248 -8.93 -9.45 21.15
C SER A 248 -7.77 -10.40 21.43
N GLY A 249 -7.08 -10.85 20.37
CA GLY A 249 -5.98 -11.80 20.43
C GLY A 249 -6.41 -13.28 20.36
N THR A 250 -7.72 -13.57 20.28
CA THR A 250 -8.25 -14.93 20.16
C THR A 250 -8.83 -15.23 18.77
N GLU A 251 -8.72 -14.31 17.85
CA GLU A 251 -9.30 -14.40 16.49
C GLU A 251 -8.81 -15.64 15.73
N GLY A 252 -7.55 -16.06 15.96
CA GLY A 252 -7.01 -17.28 15.36
C GLY A 252 -7.78 -18.55 15.75
N ALA A 253 -8.19 -18.67 17.02
CA ALA A 253 -9.01 -19.79 17.49
C ALA A 253 -10.39 -19.80 16.82
N LEU A 254 -11.02 -18.64 16.69
CA LEU A 254 -12.30 -18.49 16.02
C LEU A 254 -12.23 -18.89 14.54
N LEU A 255 -11.19 -18.43 13.83
CA LEU A 255 -10.99 -18.75 12.40
C LEU A 255 -10.72 -20.26 12.20
N LEU A 256 -9.92 -20.87 13.07
CA LEU A 256 -9.64 -22.32 12.97
C LEU A 256 -10.86 -23.18 13.34
N ALA A 257 -11.74 -22.71 14.23
CA ALA A 257 -13.02 -23.37 14.45
C ALA A 257 -13.93 -23.34 13.21
N MET A 258 -13.93 -22.23 12.47
CA MET A 258 -14.61 -22.19 11.18
C MET A 258 -13.97 -23.15 10.18
N VAL A 259 -12.63 -23.27 10.13
CA VAL A 259 -11.92 -24.26 9.32
C VAL A 259 -12.34 -25.68 9.69
N ASN A 260 -12.43 -26.00 11.00
CA ASN A 260 -12.87 -27.31 11.50
C ASN A 260 -14.28 -27.64 10.97
N VAL A 261 -15.22 -26.70 11.03
CA VAL A 261 -16.59 -26.91 10.50
C VAL A 261 -16.53 -27.13 8.97
N LEU A 262 -15.79 -26.34 8.22
CA LEU A 262 -15.67 -26.51 6.77
C LEU A 262 -15.13 -27.89 6.38
N LEU A 263 -14.12 -28.36 7.10
CA LEU A 263 -13.50 -29.67 6.85
C LEU A 263 -14.44 -30.82 7.18
N ASN A 264 -15.11 -30.77 8.35
CA ASN A 264 -15.96 -31.86 8.82
C ASN A 264 -17.30 -31.94 8.08
N GLU A 265 -17.87 -30.83 7.66
CA GLU A 265 -19.10 -30.76 6.87
C GLU A 265 -18.83 -30.78 5.35
N GLU A 266 -17.57 -30.96 4.92
CA GLU A 266 -17.14 -31.02 3.51
C GLU A 266 -17.55 -29.77 2.69
N LEU A 267 -17.55 -28.61 3.34
CA LEU A 267 -17.93 -27.31 2.75
C LEU A 267 -16.74 -26.59 2.07
N TYR A 268 -15.72 -27.32 1.66
CA TYR A 268 -14.55 -26.77 0.95
C TYR A 268 -14.54 -27.15 -0.54
N ASP A 269 -13.83 -26.38 -1.36
CA ASP A 269 -13.61 -26.67 -2.78
C ASP A 269 -12.46 -27.68 -2.94
N ARG A 270 -12.83 -28.96 -3.01
CA ARG A 270 -11.89 -30.07 -3.10
C ARG A 270 -11.00 -29.99 -4.36
N ALA A 271 -11.57 -29.59 -5.50
CA ALA A 271 -10.83 -29.50 -6.75
C ALA A 271 -9.78 -28.38 -6.72
N PHE A 272 -10.17 -27.20 -6.23
CA PHE A 272 -9.26 -26.07 -6.06
C PHE A 272 -8.12 -26.41 -5.10
N VAL A 273 -8.42 -26.93 -3.93
CA VAL A 273 -7.42 -27.29 -2.91
C VAL A 273 -6.45 -28.34 -3.45
N ARG A 274 -6.95 -29.39 -4.15
CA ARG A 274 -6.09 -30.42 -4.74
C ARG A 274 -5.12 -29.85 -5.77
N THR A 275 -5.56 -28.94 -6.62
CA THR A 275 -4.74 -28.39 -7.72
C THR A 275 -3.77 -27.33 -7.22
N TRP A 276 -4.22 -26.44 -6.35
CA TRP A 276 -3.50 -25.19 -6.09
C TRP A 276 -2.80 -25.12 -4.73
N VAL A 277 -3.02 -26.06 -3.81
CA VAL A 277 -2.29 -26.09 -2.52
C VAL A 277 -1.08 -27.02 -2.61
N ASP A 278 0.05 -26.62 -2.02
CA ASP A 278 1.23 -27.50 -1.87
C ASP A 278 1.05 -28.51 -0.72
N TRP A 279 0.08 -29.41 -0.91
CA TRP A 279 -0.24 -30.46 0.06
C TRP A 279 0.81 -31.57 0.10
N ARG A 280 1.52 -31.85 -1.01
CA ARG A 280 2.60 -32.84 -1.06
C ARG A 280 3.76 -32.41 -0.19
N GLY A 281 4.14 -31.12 -0.22
CA GLY A 281 5.19 -30.57 0.63
C GLY A 281 4.90 -30.76 2.11
N TYR A 282 3.66 -30.50 2.55
CA TYR A 282 3.24 -30.71 3.94
C TYR A 282 3.32 -32.17 4.37
N LEU A 283 2.78 -33.10 3.57
CA LEU A 283 2.80 -34.54 3.95
C LEU A 283 4.24 -35.08 4.05
N ARG A 284 5.10 -34.70 3.16
CA ARG A 284 6.51 -35.11 3.20
C ARG A 284 7.29 -34.55 4.37
N ALA A 285 6.95 -33.33 4.80
CA ALA A 285 7.65 -32.69 5.90
C ALA A 285 7.14 -33.10 7.28
N GLU A 286 5.82 -33.16 7.44
CA GLU A 286 5.17 -33.28 8.76
C GLU A 286 4.43 -34.58 9.01
N ARG A 287 4.10 -35.33 7.92
CA ARG A 287 3.27 -36.52 8.01
C ARG A 287 3.88 -37.72 7.26
N THR A 288 5.14 -38.00 7.57
CA THR A 288 5.88 -39.13 6.98
C THR A 288 5.28 -40.50 7.31
N ASP A 289 4.33 -40.57 8.27
CA ASP A 289 3.50 -41.73 8.62
C ASP A 289 2.40 -42.04 7.60
N LEU A 290 2.08 -41.07 6.72
CA LEU A 290 1.02 -41.20 5.73
C LEU A 290 1.60 -41.26 4.29
N ALA A 291 0.93 -42.03 3.41
CA ALA A 291 1.22 -42.02 2.00
C ALA A 291 0.91 -40.60 1.39
N VAL A 292 1.73 -40.14 0.45
CA VAL A 292 1.57 -38.83 -0.16
C VAL A 292 0.42 -38.82 -1.17
N THR A 293 -0.80 -38.76 -0.65
CA THR A 293 -2.06 -38.67 -1.41
C THR A 293 -2.90 -37.51 -0.93
N PHE A 294 -3.74 -36.99 -1.82
CA PHE A 294 -4.60 -35.84 -1.46
C PHE A 294 -5.64 -36.25 -0.35
N ASP A 295 -6.12 -37.48 -0.35
CA ASP A 295 -7.04 -37.93 0.69
C ASP A 295 -6.37 -37.94 2.06
N ASN A 296 -5.12 -38.40 2.14
CA ASN A 296 -4.35 -38.38 3.38
C ASN A 296 -4.04 -36.92 3.82
N PHE A 297 -3.90 -36.00 2.89
CA PHE A 297 -3.78 -34.58 3.26
C PHE A 297 -5.05 -34.07 3.94
N ILE A 298 -6.22 -34.42 3.43
CA ILE A 298 -7.49 -34.03 4.08
C ILE A 298 -7.63 -34.71 5.46
N VAL A 299 -7.23 -35.96 5.60
CA VAL A 299 -7.20 -36.63 6.92
C VAL A 299 -6.26 -35.85 7.86
N ALA A 300 -5.05 -35.55 7.41
CA ALA A 300 -4.08 -34.85 8.22
C ALA A 300 -4.54 -33.40 8.60
N LEU A 301 -5.27 -32.71 7.72
CA LEU A 301 -5.87 -31.41 8.06
C LEU A 301 -6.97 -31.55 9.14
N LYS A 302 -7.83 -32.57 9.03
CA LYS A 302 -8.87 -32.81 10.02
C LYS A 302 -8.26 -33.13 11.39
N GLU A 303 -7.20 -33.93 11.43
CA GLU A 303 -6.46 -34.23 12.66
C GLU A 303 -5.76 -33.00 13.24
N LEU A 304 -5.09 -32.23 12.41
CA LEU A 304 -4.36 -31.02 12.83
C LEU A 304 -5.28 -30.00 13.50
N TYR A 305 -6.49 -29.84 13.01
CA TYR A 305 -7.46 -28.87 13.52
C TYR A 305 -8.59 -29.48 14.34
N ALA A 306 -8.46 -30.75 14.80
CA ALA A 306 -9.49 -31.43 15.55
C ALA A 306 -9.85 -30.77 16.88
N GLU A 307 -8.87 -30.16 17.55
CA GLU A 307 -9.06 -29.48 18.83
C GLU A 307 -9.87 -28.17 18.71
N PHE A 308 -9.84 -27.54 17.53
CA PHE A 308 -10.54 -26.27 17.30
C PHE A 308 -12.00 -26.49 16.99
N THR A 309 -12.76 -27.08 17.95
CA THR A 309 -14.21 -27.21 17.83
C THR A 309 -14.90 -25.86 18.05
N PRO A 310 -16.15 -25.68 17.60
CA PRO A 310 -16.93 -24.48 17.94
C PRO A 310 -17.05 -24.25 19.45
N GLU A 311 -17.13 -25.30 20.26
CA GLU A 311 -17.20 -25.21 21.72
C GLU A 311 -15.87 -24.74 22.33
N PHE A 312 -14.73 -25.27 21.83
CA PHE A 312 -13.41 -24.75 22.21
C PHE A 312 -13.29 -23.25 21.91
N ALA A 313 -13.64 -22.87 20.68
CA ALA A 313 -13.57 -21.47 20.28
C ALA A 313 -14.54 -20.59 21.09
N ALA A 314 -15.73 -21.08 21.44
CA ALA A 314 -16.67 -20.34 22.28
C ALA A 314 -16.08 -20.07 23.68
N ALA A 315 -15.41 -21.04 24.28
CA ALA A 315 -14.75 -20.88 25.58
C ALA A 315 -13.55 -19.92 25.51
N GLU A 316 -12.83 -19.92 24.36
CA GLU A 316 -11.64 -19.09 24.16
C GLU A 316 -11.96 -17.66 23.79
N THR A 317 -12.98 -17.44 22.96
CA THR A 317 -13.27 -16.14 22.31
C THR A 317 -14.44 -15.40 22.92
N GLY A 318 -15.28 -16.07 23.72
CA GLY A 318 -16.54 -15.53 24.24
C GLY A 318 -17.68 -15.48 23.22
N VAL A 319 -17.48 -16.02 22.01
CA VAL A 319 -18.50 -16.06 20.95
C VAL A 319 -19.31 -17.35 21.04
N ASP A 320 -20.63 -17.28 20.89
CA ASP A 320 -21.50 -18.43 20.91
C ASP A 320 -21.15 -19.46 19.81
N ALA A 321 -21.07 -20.74 20.18
CA ALA A 321 -20.70 -21.83 19.27
C ALA A 321 -21.65 -21.96 18.06
N ALA A 322 -22.95 -21.72 18.23
CA ALA A 322 -23.91 -21.77 17.13
C ALA A 322 -23.69 -20.63 16.12
N GLN A 323 -23.33 -19.45 16.58
CA GLN A 323 -22.97 -18.34 15.70
C GLN A 323 -21.68 -18.62 14.91
N ILE A 324 -20.70 -19.30 15.51
CA ILE A 324 -19.48 -19.74 14.84
C ILE A 324 -19.82 -20.71 13.69
N VAL A 325 -20.68 -21.69 13.96
CA VAL A 325 -21.13 -22.67 12.96
C VAL A 325 -21.92 -21.99 11.85
N GLU A 326 -22.82 -21.06 12.17
CA GLU A 326 -23.58 -20.29 11.19
C GLU A 326 -22.66 -19.50 10.24
N ALA A 327 -21.68 -18.77 10.80
CA ALA A 327 -20.70 -18.03 10.03
C ALA A 327 -19.85 -18.94 9.13
N ALA A 328 -19.36 -20.06 9.67
CA ALA A 328 -18.59 -21.04 8.91
C ALA A 328 -19.39 -21.61 7.73
N ARG A 329 -20.64 -21.99 7.94
CA ARG A 329 -21.52 -22.50 6.89
C ARG A 329 -21.83 -21.45 5.83
N ALA A 330 -21.99 -20.18 6.20
CA ALA A 330 -22.16 -19.08 5.24
C ALA A 330 -20.92 -18.91 4.37
N ILE A 331 -19.71 -18.97 4.96
CA ILE A 331 -18.44 -18.94 4.25
C ILE A 331 -18.32 -20.15 3.29
N GLY A 332 -18.56 -21.37 3.78
CA GLY A 332 -18.44 -22.60 2.98
C GLY A 332 -19.38 -22.64 1.78
N ARG A 333 -20.59 -22.10 1.92
CA ARG A 333 -21.57 -22.03 0.82
C ARG A 333 -21.19 -21.00 -0.26
N ALA A 334 -20.32 -20.05 0.03
CA ALA A 334 -19.93 -19.00 -0.91
C ALA A 334 -19.08 -19.48 -2.10
N ARG A 335 -18.43 -20.63 -2.01
CA ARG A 335 -17.67 -21.34 -3.06
C ARG A 335 -17.15 -20.42 -4.18
N GLY A 336 -15.91 -19.94 -4.07
CA GLY A 336 -15.30 -19.00 -5.02
C GLY A 336 -15.73 -17.55 -4.86
N LYS A 337 -16.75 -17.22 -4.06
CA LYS A 337 -17.28 -15.85 -3.84
C LYS A 337 -17.25 -15.44 -2.37
N PHE A 338 -16.27 -15.91 -1.62
CA PHE A 338 -15.95 -15.47 -0.26
C PHE A 338 -14.89 -14.36 -0.31
N SER A 339 -15.23 -13.17 0.16
CA SER A 339 -14.34 -12.02 0.18
C SER A 339 -14.03 -11.55 1.60
N THR A 340 -12.78 -11.26 1.88
CA THR A 340 -12.34 -10.82 3.20
C THR A 340 -11.14 -9.89 3.10
N HIS A 341 -10.90 -9.14 4.17
CA HIS A 341 -9.73 -8.30 4.31
C HIS A 341 -9.42 -8.08 5.79
N ASN A 342 -8.15 -8.16 6.13
CA ASN A 342 -7.59 -7.64 7.37
C ASN A 342 -6.33 -6.87 7.05
N TRP A 343 -6.12 -5.75 7.73
CA TRP A 343 -4.98 -4.88 7.43
C TRP A 343 -4.25 -4.44 8.68
N ARG A 344 -4.99 -4.10 9.70
CA ARG A 344 -4.52 -3.64 11.02
C ARG A 344 -5.19 -4.45 12.12
N SER A 345 -5.26 -3.89 13.31
CA SER A 345 -5.96 -4.42 14.48
C SER A 345 -5.47 -5.81 14.84
N ALA A 346 -6.26 -6.86 14.68
CA ALA A 346 -5.91 -8.23 15.04
C ALA A 346 -4.53 -8.67 14.48
N ALA A 347 -4.17 -8.22 13.28
CA ALA A 347 -2.87 -8.55 12.70
C ALA A 347 -1.75 -7.63 13.23
N ALA A 348 -1.93 -6.31 13.25
CA ALA A 348 -0.84 -5.39 13.58
C ALA A 348 -0.59 -5.21 15.07
N GLY A 349 -1.61 -5.35 15.90
CA GLY A 349 -1.53 -5.19 17.37
C GLY A 349 -1.13 -6.45 18.12
N ASN A 350 -0.73 -7.51 17.44
CA ASN A 350 -0.41 -8.81 18.03
C ASN A 350 0.90 -9.37 17.46
N LEU A 351 1.81 -9.86 18.30
CA LEU A 351 3.06 -10.48 17.88
C LEU A 351 2.85 -11.62 16.86
N TRP A 352 1.77 -12.36 17.00
CA TRP A 352 1.40 -13.48 16.12
C TRP A 352 0.33 -13.11 15.10
N GLY A 353 0.13 -11.81 14.85
CA GLY A 353 -0.90 -11.32 13.94
C GLY A 353 -0.77 -11.83 12.50
N TRP A 354 0.44 -12.14 12.05
CA TRP A 354 0.68 -12.77 10.76
C TRP A 354 0.14 -14.20 10.70
N GLN A 355 0.10 -14.95 11.81
CA GLN A 355 -0.59 -16.25 11.89
C GLN A 355 -2.11 -16.09 11.85
N ILE A 356 -2.67 -15.07 12.51
CA ILE A 356 -4.10 -14.75 12.39
C ILE A 356 -4.47 -14.53 10.92
N THR A 357 -3.63 -13.78 10.19
CA THR A 357 -3.83 -13.56 8.75
C THR A 357 -3.74 -14.88 7.96
N ARG A 358 -2.81 -15.76 8.31
CA ARG A 358 -2.71 -17.08 7.66
C ARG A 358 -3.96 -17.94 7.93
N CYS A 359 -4.49 -17.92 9.14
CA CYS A 359 -5.74 -18.62 9.48
C CYS A 359 -6.94 -18.04 8.71
N LEU A 360 -7.01 -16.71 8.57
CA LEU A 360 -8.05 -16.05 7.77
C LEU A 360 -7.96 -16.46 6.29
N TYR A 361 -6.75 -16.43 5.73
CA TYR A 361 -6.54 -16.77 4.34
C TYR A 361 -6.77 -18.27 4.04
N LEU A 362 -6.62 -19.14 5.03
CA LEU A 362 -6.98 -20.56 4.91
C LEU A 362 -8.47 -20.75 4.56
N LEU A 363 -9.36 -19.92 5.10
CA LEU A 363 -10.79 -19.93 4.71
C LEU A 363 -10.98 -19.53 3.24
N VAL A 364 -10.20 -18.55 2.74
CA VAL A 364 -10.21 -18.14 1.33
C VAL A 364 -9.72 -19.27 0.42
N VAL A 365 -8.68 -19.99 0.85
CA VAL A 365 -8.11 -21.13 0.13
C VAL A 365 -9.10 -22.31 0.11
N LEU A 366 -9.66 -22.67 1.26
CA LEU A 366 -10.61 -23.79 1.35
C LEU A 366 -11.87 -23.57 0.51
N THR A 367 -12.34 -22.32 0.39
CA THR A 367 -13.51 -22.01 -0.43
C THR A 367 -13.23 -21.80 -1.91
N GLY A 368 -11.95 -21.91 -2.36
CA GLY A 368 -11.55 -21.65 -3.73
C GLY A 368 -11.69 -20.18 -4.14
N SER A 369 -11.67 -19.28 -3.18
CA SER A 369 -11.97 -17.84 -3.41
C SER A 369 -10.74 -16.99 -3.69
N VAL A 370 -9.62 -17.59 -4.10
CA VAL A 370 -8.37 -16.90 -4.41
C VAL A 370 -8.36 -16.44 -5.86
N GLY A 371 -8.27 -15.14 -6.08
CA GLY A 371 -8.20 -14.54 -7.41
C GLY A 371 -9.49 -14.64 -8.23
N THR A 372 -10.61 -15.02 -7.64
CA THR A 372 -11.90 -15.21 -8.32
C THR A 372 -12.79 -13.97 -8.23
N GLU A 373 -13.80 -13.88 -9.11
CA GLU A 373 -14.87 -12.90 -8.99
C GLU A 373 -15.63 -13.10 -7.67
N GLY A 374 -15.78 -12.04 -6.90
CA GLY A 374 -16.38 -12.07 -5.57
C GLY A 374 -15.50 -12.67 -4.48
N GLY A 375 -14.28 -13.05 -4.80
CA GLY A 375 -13.28 -13.56 -3.89
C GLY A 375 -12.23 -12.52 -3.48
N VAL A 376 -10.98 -12.98 -3.28
CA VAL A 376 -9.83 -12.16 -2.88
C VAL A 376 -8.80 -12.16 -4.00
N GLY A 377 -8.72 -11.09 -4.75
CA GLY A 377 -7.77 -10.90 -5.84
C GLY A 377 -6.33 -10.78 -5.36
N LEU A 378 -5.38 -11.02 -6.26
CA LEU A 378 -3.96 -10.86 -6.00
C LEU A 378 -3.53 -9.43 -6.28
N HIS A 379 -2.61 -8.93 -5.46
CA HIS A 379 -2.13 -7.54 -5.50
C HIS A 379 -1.66 -7.06 -6.89
N LEU A 380 -0.90 -7.89 -7.63
CA LEU A 380 -0.33 -7.52 -8.93
C LEU A 380 -1.39 -7.14 -9.98
N SER A 381 -2.64 -7.53 -9.74
CA SER A 381 -3.72 -7.36 -10.70
C SER A 381 -4.28 -5.95 -10.75
N ASN A 382 -4.17 -5.16 -9.68
CA ASN A 382 -4.82 -3.87 -9.60
C ASN A 382 -3.95 -2.73 -9.04
N LYS A 383 -2.71 -3.02 -8.67
CA LYS A 383 -1.72 -1.99 -8.40
C LYS A 383 -0.81 -1.83 -9.62
N PHE A 384 -0.98 -0.74 -10.33
CA PHE A 384 -0.22 -0.44 -11.53
C PHE A 384 0.67 0.77 -11.31
N VAL A 385 1.99 0.55 -11.42
CA VAL A 385 3.01 1.61 -11.35
C VAL A 385 3.68 1.71 -12.70
N PRO A 386 3.65 2.86 -13.37
CA PRO A 386 4.32 3.04 -14.66
C PRO A 386 5.83 2.85 -14.53
N LYS A 387 6.44 2.28 -15.56
CA LYS A 387 7.89 2.09 -15.61
C LYS A 387 8.59 3.34 -16.12
N HIS A 388 9.77 3.61 -15.59
CA HIS A 388 10.68 4.64 -16.09
C HIS A 388 11.84 4.00 -16.89
N PRO A 389 12.43 4.69 -17.90
CA PRO A 389 13.41 4.10 -18.80
C PRO A 389 14.73 3.64 -18.15
N SER A 390 15.06 4.11 -16.97
CA SER A 390 16.34 3.85 -16.33
C SER A 390 16.16 3.59 -14.83
N ALA A 391 16.31 2.34 -14.42
CA ALA A 391 16.18 1.93 -13.03
C ALA A 391 17.22 0.85 -12.68
N PRO A 392 18.41 1.20 -12.20
CA PRO A 392 19.34 0.22 -11.63
C PRO A 392 18.72 -0.46 -10.42
N PRO A 393 19.15 -1.68 -10.05
CA PRO A 393 18.64 -2.34 -8.85
C PRO A 393 18.95 -1.53 -7.59
N GLN A 394 18.00 -1.49 -6.66
CA GLN A 394 18.22 -0.85 -5.37
C GLN A 394 19.17 -1.71 -4.51
N PRO A 395 20.19 -1.12 -3.88
CA PRO A 395 21.01 -1.84 -2.91
C PRO A 395 20.23 -2.13 -1.63
N GLY A 396 20.62 -3.18 -0.93
CA GLY A 396 20.02 -3.55 0.35
C GLY A 396 21.09 -3.60 1.43
N TYR A 397 21.67 -2.47 1.83
CA TYR A 397 22.76 -2.40 2.80
C TYR A 397 22.36 -2.80 4.24
N TRP A 398 21.06 -2.65 4.56
CA TRP A 398 20.53 -2.90 5.90
C TRP A 398 19.56 -4.10 5.90
N ASN A 399 19.85 -5.12 5.07
CA ASN A 399 18.96 -6.26 4.79
C ASN A 399 18.79 -7.25 5.94
N GLU A 400 19.65 -7.25 6.97
CA GLU A 400 19.48 -8.14 8.13
C GLU A 400 18.16 -7.96 8.85
N LEU A 401 17.47 -6.85 8.58
CA LEU A 401 16.16 -6.52 9.15
C LEU A 401 14.98 -7.16 8.44
N LEU A 402 15.22 -7.86 7.34
CA LEU A 402 14.19 -8.61 6.61
C LEU A 402 13.94 -10.01 7.19
N PHE A 403 14.66 -10.41 8.24
CA PHE A 403 14.56 -11.75 8.80
C PHE A 403 13.57 -11.83 9.97
N PRO A 404 12.39 -12.45 9.77
CA PRO A 404 11.32 -12.47 10.77
C PRO A 404 11.65 -13.22 12.05
N ARG A 405 12.64 -14.12 12.05
CA ARG A 405 13.01 -14.86 13.26
C ARG A 405 13.63 -13.96 14.32
N GLU A 406 14.52 -13.09 13.91
CA GLU A 406 15.11 -12.09 14.80
C GLU A 406 14.15 -10.93 15.05
N TYR A 407 13.43 -10.51 13.98
CA TYR A 407 12.53 -9.35 14.00
C TYR A 407 11.20 -9.67 13.31
N PRO A 408 10.29 -10.39 13.97
CA PRO A 408 9.10 -10.96 13.33
C PRO A 408 8.10 -9.94 12.77
N LEU A 409 8.23 -8.67 13.15
CA LEU A 409 7.37 -7.59 12.64
C LEU A 409 8.06 -6.70 11.60
N ALA A 410 9.31 -6.98 11.24
CA ALA A 410 10.13 -6.14 10.36
C ALA A 410 10.09 -6.57 8.88
N PHE A 411 9.01 -7.19 8.42
CA PHE A 411 8.88 -7.63 7.04
C PHE A 411 9.02 -6.46 6.05
N PHE A 412 10.11 -6.47 5.26
CA PHE A 412 10.53 -5.43 4.32
C PHE A 412 10.78 -4.03 4.89
N GLU A 413 10.86 -3.90 6.20
CA GLU A 413 10.92 -2.58 6.81
C GLU A 413 11.79 -2.63 8.08
N MET A 414 12.67 -1.65 8.24
CA MET A 414 13.51 -1.54 9.45
C MET A 414 13.21 -0.31 10.30
N SER A 415 12.26 0.47 9.93
CA SER A 415 12.08 1.84 10.39
C SER A 415 12.09 2.01 11.91
N PHE A 416 11.44 1.12 12.65
CA PHE A 416 11.40 1.26 14.12
C PHE A 416 12.60 0.63 14.84
N LEU A 417 13.44 -0.14 14.14
CA LEU A 417 14.64 -0.78 14.68
C LEU A 417 15.89 0.09 14.51
N LEU A 418 15.89 1.02 13.57
CA LEU A 418 17.04 1.87 13.27
C LEU A 418 17.68 2.52 14.51
N PRO A 419 16.93 3.15 15.45
CA PRO A 419 17.55 3.77 16.61
C PRO A 419 18.30 2.76 17.49
N HIS A 420 17.80 1.52 17.62
CA HIS A 420 18.47 0.47 18.40
C HIS A 420 19.78 0.03 17.74
N PHE A 421 19.81 -0.15 16.42
CA PHE A 421 21.05 -0.46 15.71
C PHE A 421 22.11 0.62 15.83
N LEU A 422 21.68 1.89 15.75
CA LEU A 422 22.59 3.01 15.93
C LEU A 422 23.14 3.06 17.37
N LYS A 423 22.32 2.76 18.39
CA LYS A 423 22.74 2.64 19.80
C LYS A 423 23.75 1.50 19.99
N GLU A 424 23.50 0.36 19.37
CA GLU A 424 24.38 -0.83 19.41
C GLU A 424 25.64 -0.69 18.55
N GLN A 425 25.85 0.46 17.92
CA GLN A 425 27.00 0.74 17.04
C GLN A 425 27.10 -0.21 15.82
N ARG A 426 25.98 -0.76 15.37
CA ARG A 426 25.91 -1.62 14.17
C ARG A 426 25.96 -0.81 12.87
N GLY A 427 26.13 0.49 12.96
CA GLY A 427 26.26 1.43 11.85
C GLY A 427 26.14 2.87 12.31
N LYS A 428 26.24 3.78 11.36
CA LYS A 428 25.99 5.22 11.52
C LYS A 428 25.42 5.77 10.21
N LEU A 429 24.79 6.92 10.26
CA LEU A 429 24.31 7.64 9.09
C LEU A 429 25.06 8.97 8.96
N ASP A 430 25.65 9.22 7.80
CA ASP A 430 26.21 10.52 7.45
C ASP A 430 25.11 11.49 7.00
N VAL A 431 24.15 10.99 6.20
CA VAL A 431 22.99 11.78 5.77
C VAL A 431 21.71 10.95 5.96
N TYR A 432 20.76 11.51 6.68
CA TYR A 432 19.47 10.90 6.93
C TYR A 432 18.32 11.81 6.45
N PHE A 433 17.49 11.28 5.56
CA PHE A 433 16.28 11.97 5.10
C PHE A 433 15.05 11.37 5.77
N THR A 434 14.18 12.23 6.30
CA THR A 434 12.81 11.87 6.68
C THR A 434 11.82 12.63 5.81
N ARG A 435 10.87 11.91 5.21
CA ARG A 435 9.82 12.52 4.40
C ARG A 435 8.46 12.22 4.98
N VAL A 436 7.81 13.25 5.56
CA VAL A 436 6.50 13.10 6.22
C VAL A 436 6.49 11.85 7.12
N TYR A 437 7.59 11.65 7.84
CA TYR A 437 7.80 10.53 8.74
C TYR A 437 8.14 11.04 10.13
N ASN A 438 7.33 10.66 11.11
CA ASN A 438 7.40 11.16 12.48
C ASN A 438 7.59 10.02 13.50
N PRO A 439 8.73 9.29 13.45
CA PRO A 439 8.96 8.14 14.32
C PRO A 439 9.02 8.48 15.81
N VAL A 440 9.44 9.68 16.18
CA VAL A 440 9.45 10.12 17.59
C VAL A 440 8.07 9.99 18.23
N TRP A 441 6.99 10.23 17.46
CA TRP A 441 5.63 10.14 17.95
C TRP A 441 4.90 8.86 17.55
N THR A 442 5.12 8.36 16.33
CA THR A 442 4.30 7.29 15.76
C THR A 442 4.88 5.89 15.90
N ASN A 443 6.18 5.77 16.16
CA ASN A 443 6.81 4.48 16.35
C ASN A 443 6.88 4.10 17.84
N PRO A 444 6.96 2.81 18.14
CA PRO A 444 7.33 2.37 19.48
C PRO A 444 8.69 2.95 19.89
N ASP A 445 8.83 3.26 21.17
CA ASP A 445 10.09 3.78 21.75
C ASP A 445 10.62 5.06 21.08
N GLY A 446 9.78 6.10 21.05
CA GLY A 446 10.15 7.42 20.53
C GLY A 446 11.34 8.06 21.25
N PHE A 447 11.61 7.70 22.50
CA PHE A 447 12.76 8.18 23.25
C PHE A 447 14.09 7.72 22.67
N SER A 448 14.20 6.48 22.21
CA SER A 448 15.38 5.99 21.48
C SER A 448 15.60 6.75 20.16
N TRP A 449 14.50 7.15 19.48
CA TRP A 449 14.61 8.02 18.32
C TRP A 449 15.14 9.41 18.69
N MET A 450 14.65 10.04 19.75
CA MET A 450 15.12 11.35 20.22
C MET A 450 16.61 11.29 20.55
N GLU A 451 17.06 10.25 21.26
CA GLU A 451 18.46 10.06 21.62
C GLU A 451 19.37 9.99 20.38
N MET A 452 18.98 9.19 19.38
CA MET A 452 19.78 9.05 18.15
C MET A 452 19.73 10.27 17.25
N LEU A 453 18.60 10.92 17.15
CA LEU A 453 18.44 12.16 16.37
C LEU A 453 19.26 13.32 16.96
N THR A 454 19.52 13.33 18.26
CA THR A 454 20.34 14.37 18.92
C THR A 454 21.83 14.08 18.87
N ASP A 455 22.26 12.84 18.55
CA ASP A 455 23.67 12.46 18.47
C ASP A 455 24.24 12.65 17.05
N PRO A 456 25.10 13.68 16.80
CA PRO A 456 25.69 13.92 15.50
C PRO A 456 26.75 12.90 15.08
N GLN A 457 27.21 12.05 16.01
CA GLN A 457 28.13 10.94 15.70
C GLN A 457 27.37 9.73 15.14
N ARG A 458 26.08 9.61 15.43
CA ARG A 458 25.19 8.56 14.92
C ARG A 458 24.46 9.00 13.67
N ILE A 459 23.95 10.22 13.65
CA ILE A 459 23.28 10.83 12.49
C ILE A 459 23.94 12.18 12.22
N GLY A 460 24.83 12.22 11.23
CA GLY A 460 25.65 13.39 10.92
C GLY A 460 24.86 14.58 10.41
N LEU A 461 23.92 14.35 9.48
CA LEU A 461 23.00 15.37 8.93
C LEU A 461 21.61 14.79 8.84
N HIS A 462 20.62 15.45 9.44
CA HIS A 462 19.21 15.10 9.32
C HIS A 462 18.47 16.15 8.51
N VAL A 463 17.84 15.72 7.41
CA VAL A 463 17.05 16.55 6.50
C VAL A 463 15.59 16.10 6.55
N ALA A 464 14.68 16.97 6.99
CA ALA A 464 13.26 16.70 7.02
C ALA A 464 12.55 17.33 5.81
N LEU A 465 11.93 16.50 4.98
CA LEU A 465 11.10 16.92 3.85
C LEU A 465 9.64 16.90 4.31
N THR A 466 9.06 18.05 4.61
CA THR A 466 7.72 18.11 5.21
C THR A 466 7.01 19.44 4.95
N PRO A 467 5.68 19.43 4.77
CA PRO A 467 4.90 20.68 4.69
C PRO A 467 4.58 21.28 6.07
N THR A 468 4.69 20.50 7.15
CA THR A 468 4.24 20.88 8.49
C THR A 468 5.23 20.43 9.56
N TRP A 469 5.14 21.04 10.73
CA TRP A 469 5.93 20.66 11.88
C TRP A 469 5.58 19.25 12.38
N SER A 470 6.57 18.56 12.92
CA SER A 470 6.42 17.30 13.64
C SER A 470 7.52 17.17 14.69
N GLU A 471 7.33 16.27 15.66
CA GLU A 471 8.30 16.01 16.72
C GLU A 471 9.65 15.56 16.12
N THR A 472 9.65 14.74 15.08
CA THR A 472 10.89 14.31 14.41
C THR A 472 11.56 15.45 13.64
N ALA A 473 10.79 16.27 12.92
CA ALA A 473 11.33 17.41 12.20
C ALA A 473 12.00 18.43 13.13
N TRP A 474 11.54 18.50 14.39
CA TRP A 474 12.12 19.37 15.40
C TRP A 474 13.62 19.11 15.70
N PHE A 475 14.09 17.90 15.40
CA PHE A 475 15.49 17.49 15.55
C PHE A 475 16.30 17.58 14.25
N ALA A 476 15.72 18.09 13.16
CA ALA A 476 16.42 18.16 11.88
C ALA A 476 17.47 19.28 11.85
N ASP A 477 18.46 19.14 10.97
CA ASP A 477 19.41 20.20 10.64
C ASP A 477 18.84 21.11 9.55
N TYR A 478 18.07 20.52 8.62
CA TYR A 478 17.30 21.24 7.60
C TYR A 478 15.85 20.78 7.60
N ILE A 479 14.92 21.74 7.55
CA ILE A 479 13.52 21.49 7.23
C ILE A 479 13.22 22.12 5.88
N LEU A 480 12.86 21.29 4.90
CA LEU A 480 12.62 21.72 3.53
C LEU A 480 11.13 21.60 3.21
N PRO A 481 10.48 22.71 2.82
CA PRO A 481 9.05 22.76 2.59
C PRO A 481 8.66 22.02 1.32
N MET A 482 7.88 20.94 1.46
CA MET A 482 7.38 20.13 0.36
C MET A 482 5.90 20.38 0.11
N GLY A 483 5.47 20.27 -1.15
CA GLY A 483 4.10 20.49 -1.58
C GLY A 483 3.13 19.47 -0.95
N LEU A 484 1.96 19.96 -0.56
CA LEU A 484 0.81 19.16 -0.20
C LEU A 484 0.23 18.45 -1.44
N GLY A 485 -0.77 17.59 -1.24
CA GLY A 485 -1.32 16.76 -2.30
C GLY A 485 -1.77 17.48 -3.58
N THR A 486 -2.22 18.73 -3.48
CA THR A 486 -2.65 19.55 -4.63
C THR A 486 -1.55 20.47 -5.20
N GLU A 487 -0.33 20.35 -4.71
CA GLU A 487 0.81 21.21 -5.08
C GLU A 487 1.95 20.41 -5.74
N ARG A 488 1.71 19.15 -6.09
CA ARG A 488 2.72 18.26 -6.67
C ARG A 488 2.09 17.23 -7.60
N HIS A 489 2.90 16.66 -8.48
CA HIS A 489 2.53 15.50 -9.28
C HIS A 489 2.72 14.19 -8.49
N ASP A 490 1.98 13.15 -8.92
CA ASP A 490 2.18 11.76 -8.51
C ASP A 490 1.27 10.84 -9.37
N THR A 491 1.58 9.58 -9.44
CA THR A 491 0.67 8.57 -9.98
C THR A 491 0.32 7.55 -8.92
N MET A 492 -0.90 7.05 -8.95
CA MET A 492 -1.38 6.15 -7.91
C MET A 492 -2.35 5.12 -8.45
N SER A 493 -2.16 3.89 -8.00
CA SER A 493 -3.08 2.78 -8.19
C SER A 493 -3.14 1.94 -6.94
N GLN A 494 -4.33 1.61 -6.45
CA GLN A 494 -4.47 0.88 -5.19
C GLN A 494 -5.43 -0.31 -5.28
N GLU A 495 -5.21 -1.27 -4.41
CA GLU A 495 -5.95 -2.52 -4.26
C GLU A 495 -7.31 -2.30 -3.58
N THR A 496 -8.25 -1.67 -4.26
CA THR A 496 -9.60 -1.40 -3.73
C THR A 496 -10.70 -2.25 -4.33
N HIS A 497 -10.42 -2.93 -5.43
CA HIS A 497 -11.29 -3.85 -6.16
C HIS A 497 -10.50 -4.49 -7.30
N ALA A 498 -11.09 -5.42 -8.03
CA ALA A 498 -10.41 -6.21 -9.04
C ALA A 498 -10.00 -5.47 -10.34
N ALA A 499 -10.38 -4.20 -10.51
CA ALA A 499 -9.99 -3.42 -11.69
C ALA A 499 -8.54 -2.91 -11.60
N GLN A 500 -7.90 -2.80 -12.75
CA GLN A 500 -6.59 -2.16 -12.89
C GLN A 500 -6.75 -0.75 -13.46
N TRP A 501 -6.22 0.24 -12.75
CA TRP A 501 -6.34 1.65 -13.10
C TRP A 501 -5.15 2.45 -12.60
N LEU A 502 -4.93 3.63 -13.19
CA LEU A 502 -3.92 4.59 -12.78
C LEU A 502 -4.57 5.94 -12.53
N GLY A 503 -4.43 6.47 -11.33
CA GLY A 503 -4.82 7.84 -11.01
C GLY A 503 -3.63 8.79 -11.16
N PHE A 504 -3.90 10.01 -11.54
CA PHE A 504 -2.89 11.06 -11.69
C PHE A 504 -3.19 12.24 -10.75
N ARG A 505 -2.28 12.48 -9.84
CA ARG A 505 -2.25 13.70 -9.07
C ARG A 505 -1.56 14.77 -9.89
N GLN A 506 -2.15 15.94 -10.01
CA GLN A 506 -1.54 17.11 -10.64
C GLN A 506 -1.58 18.32 -9.72
N PRO A 507 -0.60 19.24 -9.82
CA PRO A 507 -0.55 20.45 -9.02
C PRO A 507 -1.66 21.42 -9.46
N VAL A 508 -2.70 21.51 -8.63
CA VAL A 508 -3.97 22.17 -8.97
C VAL A 508 -3.79 23.66 -9.24
N LEU A 509 -2.99 24.36 -8.42
CA LEU A 509 -2.75 25.81 -8.60
C LEU A 509 -1.91 26.11 -9.85
N ARG A 510 -0.90 25.26 -10.15
CA ARG A 510 -0.13 25.38 -11.39
C ARG A 510 -1.04 25.28 -12.61
N VAL A 511 -1.86 24.23 -12.66
CA VAL A 511 -2.82 24.04 -13.77
C VAL A 511 -3.81 25.21 -13.88
N ALA A 512 -4.27 25.77 -12.76
CA ALA A 512 -5.16 26.93 -12.78
C ALA A 512 -4.48 28.19 -13.35
N ARG A 513 -3.23 28.43 -12.99
CA ARG A 513 -2.42 29.56 -13.51
C ARG A 513 -2.12 29.37 -15.00
N GLU A 514 -1.78 28.16 -15.42
CA GLU A 514 -1.62 27.82 -16.86
C GLU A 514 -2.92 28.05 -17.64
N LYS A 515 -4.08 27.66 -17.09
CA LYS A 515 -5.42 27.95 -17.69
C LYS A 515 -5.73 29.45 -17.73
N ARG A 516 -5.12 30.27 -16.87
CA ARG A 516 -5.20 31.72 -16.92
C ARG A 516 -4.27 32.34 -17.99
N GLY A 517 -3.41 31.53 -18.61
CA GLY A 517 -2.48 31.95 -19.67
C GLY A 517 -1.06 32.26 -19.19
N GLU A 518 -0.70 31.86 -17.96
CA GLU A 518 0.66 31.99 -17.45
C GLU A 518 1.54 30.84 -17.95
N THR A 519 2.79 31.13 -18.24
CA THR A 519 3.80 30.09 -18.53
C THR A 519 4.52 29.76 -17.25
N ILE A 520 4.39 28.49 -16.79
CA ILE A 520 4.98 27.97 -15.56
C ILE A 520 6.03 26.93 -15.94
N GLY A 521 7.30 27.19 -15.65
CA GLY A 521 8.41 26.30 -15.97
C GLY A 521 8.53 25.15 -14.98
N ALA A 522 8.37 25.43 -13.69
CA ALA A 522 8.45 24.47 -12.62
C ALA A 522 7.26 24.63 -11.66
N THR A 523 6.86 23.54 -10.99
CA THR A 523 5.68 23.55 -10.11
C THR A 523 5.84 24.50 -8.92
N TYR A 524 7.05 24.61 -8.37
CA TYR A 524 7.32 25.51 -7.24
C TYR A 524 7.01 27.00 -7.57
N GLU A 525 7.05 27.40 -8.82
CA GLU A 525 6.70 28.77 -9.24
C GLU A 525 5.22 29.10 -9.01
N ALA A 526 4.39 28.07 -8.92
CA ALA A 526 2.95 28.20 -8.67
C ALA A 526 2.55 27.97 -7.21
N ASN A 527 3.43 27.40 -6.41
CA ASN A 527 3.17 27.06 -5.02
C ASN A 527 3.34 28.30 -4.09
N PRO A 528 2.74 28.30 -2.90
CA PRO A 528 2.91 29.39 -1.95
C PRO A 528 4.34 29.43 -1.38
N GLY A 529 4.84 30.63 -1.10
CA GLY A 529 6.19 30.82 -0.55
C GLY A 529 7.28 30.25 -1.47
N GLU A 530 8.17 29.46 -0.91
CA GLU A 530 9.21 28.71 -1.61
C GLU A 530 8.99 27.19 -1.50
N VAL A 531 7.73 26.74 -1.53
CA VAL A 531 7.37 25.32 -1.42
C VAL A 531 7.66 24.60 -2.73
N TRP A 532 8.51 23.58 -2.67
CA TRP A 532 8.89 22.80 -3.86
C TRP A 532 8.03 21.54 -4.02
N GLU A 533 7.87 21.11 -5.24
CA GLU A 533 7.48 19.75 -5.57
C GLU A 533 8.63 18.79 -5.25
N GLU A 534 8.35 17.70 -4.55
CA GLU A 534 9.39 16.77 -4.11
C GLU A 534 10.21 16.19 -5.27
N SER A 535 9.57 15.89 -6.39
CA SER A 535 10.27 15.33 -7.56
C SER A 535 11.23 16.35 -8.17
N GLU A 536 10.89 17.63 -8.21
CA GLU A 536 11.77 18.70 -8.65
C GLU A 536 12.98 18.87 -7.70
N PHE A 537 12.75 18.73 -6.40
CA PHE A 537 13.82 18.74 -5.41
C PHE A 537 14.84 17.61 -5.68
N TRP A 538 14.39 16.39 -5.94
CA TRP A 538 15.27 15.27 -6.20
C TRP A 538 16.08 15.43 -7.50
N VAL A 539 15.48 15.98 -8.55
CA VAL A 539 16.21 16.32 -9.79
C VAL A 539 17.30 17.35 -9.49
N ALA A 540 16.93 18.45 -8.85
CA ALA A 540 17.87 19.54 -8.54
C ALA A 540 19.02 19.10 -7.63
N LEU A 541 18.74 18.27 -6.63
CA LEU A 541 19.74 17.72 -5.73
C LEU A 541 20.67 16.74 -6.46
N SER A 542 20.13 15.84 -7.28
CA SER A 542 20.91 14.86 -8.05
C SER A 542 21.88 15.54 -9.03
N TRP A 543 21.45 16.64 -9.66
CA TRP A 543 22.31 17.42 -10.54
C TRP A 543 23.45 18.14 -9.79
N ARG A 544 23.23 18.55 -8.53
CA ARG A 544 24.28 19.13 -7.69
C ARG A 544 25.23 18.08 -7.12
N ILE A 545 24.76 16.86 -6.85
CA ILE A 545 25.61 15.74 -6.44
C ILE A 545 26.57 15.32 -7.56
N ASP A 546 26.10 15.34 -8.81
CA ASP A 546 26.85 14.88 -9.98
C ASP A 546 26.85 15.94 -11.10
N PRO A 547 27.45 17.13 -10.88
CA PRO A 547 27.36 18.24 -11.83
C PRO A 547 28.10 17.99 -13.15
N ASP A 548 29.12 17.14 -13.13
CA ASP A 548 29.94 16.77 -14.27
C ASP A 548 29.58 15.40 -14.89
N GLY A 549 28.61 14.68 -14.32
CA GLY A 549 28.19 13.36 -14.75
C GLY A 549 29.16 12.22 -14.41
N SER A 550 30.25 12.52 -13.68
CA SER A 550 31.32 11.54 -13.37
C SER A 550 30.89 10.38 -12.47
N LEU A 551 29.84 10.59 -11.67
CA LEU A 551 29.28 9.57 -10.78
C LEU A 551 28.22 8.70 -11.47
N GLY A 552 27.80 9.05 -12.69
CA GLY A 552 26.76 8.34 -13.42
C GLY A 552 25.34 8.51 -12.86
N ILE A 553 25.15 9.45 -11.92
CA ILE A 553 23.86 9.74 -11.28
C ILE A 553 23.01 10.61 -12.17
N ARG A 554 23.56 11.70 -12.65
CA ARG A 554 22.88 12.75 -13.44
C ARG A 554 22.09 12.17 -14.62
N ARG A 555 22.64 11.19 -15.34
CA ARG A 555 22.03 10.57 -16.53
C ARG A 555 20.62 10.00 -16.26
N HIS A 556 20.33 9.63 -15.01
CA HIS A 556 19.02 9.10 -14.60
C HIS A 556 17.97 10.20 -14.41
N PHE A 557 18.38 11.45 -14.43
CA PHE A 557 17.55 12.64 -14.25
C PHE A 557 17.66 13.61 -15.44
N GLU A 558 18.18 13.14 -16.58
CA GLU A 558 18.17 13.89 -17.83
C GLU A 558 16.83 13.77 -18.55
N SER A 559 16.47 14.83 -19.25
CA SER A 559 15.30 14.86 -20.12
C SER A 559 15.43 13.83 -21.24
N PRO A 560 14.42 12.98 -21.46
CA PRO A 560 14.40 12.08 -22.61
C PRO A 560 14.25 12.81 -23.96
N TYR A 561 13.91 14.10 -23.93
CA TYR A 561 13.66 14.92 -25.11
C TYR A 561 14.76 15.96 -25.36
N ARG A 562 15.51 16.36 -24.30
CA ARG A 562 16.55 17.39 -24.31
C ARG A 562 17.82 16.86 -23.65
N PRO A 563 18.65 16.10 -24.38
CA PRO A 563 19.87 15.49 -23.83
C PRO A 563 20.80 16.51 -23.16
N GLY A 564 21.32 16.15 -21.99
CA GLY A 564 22.20 17.03 -21.20
C GLY A 564 21.48 18.07 -20.35
N GLU A 565 20.15 18.12 -20.37
CA GLU A 565 19.36 19.01 -19.54
C GLU A 565 18.56 18.23 -18.48
N PRO A 566 18.24 18.85 -17.33
CA PRO A 566 17.41 18.19 -16.30
C PRO A 566 15.99 17.93 -16.84
N VAL A 567 15.44 16.79 -16.46
CA VAL A 567 14.06 16.42 -16.79
C VAL A 567 13.09 17.34 -16.05
N THR A 568 12.10 17.87 -16.76
CA THR A 568 10.94 18.52 -16.13
C THR A 568 9.88 17.50 -15.72
N MET A 569 8.98 17.85 -14.81
CA MET A 569 7.91 16.95 -14.41
C MET A 569 6.93 16.65 -15.54
N ASP A 570 6.67 17.60 -16.40
CA ASP A 570 5.83 17.39 -17.59
C ASP A 570 6.45 16.39 -18.56
N GLU A 571 7.75 16.47 -18.79
CA GLU A 571 8.49 15.50 -19.60
C GLU A 571 8.51 14.11 -18.95
N TYR A 572 8.72 14.05 -17.63
CA TYR A 572 8.74 12.79 -16.89
C TYR A 572 7.42 12.04 -16.98
N TYR A 573 6.30 12.72 -16.65
CA TYR A 573 4.97 12.11 -16.70
C TYR A 573 4.48 11.90 -18.13
N GLY A 574 4.81 12.83 -19.05
CA GLY A 574 4.52 12.66 -20.48
C GLY A 574 5.13 11.38 -21.02
N TRP A 575 6.43 11.19 -20.79
CA TRP A 575 7.13 9.98 -21.21
C TRP A 575 6.54 8.70 -20.63
N MET A 576 6.23 8.70 -19.31
CA MET A 576 5.64 7.53 -18.65
C MET A 576 4.28 7.15 -19.24
N PHE A 577 3.42 8.14 -19.46
CA PHE A 577 2.08 7.91 -20.00
C PHE A 577 2.10 7.47 -21.46
N GLU A 578 3.06 7.95 -22.24
CA GLU A 578 3.25 7.53 -23.63
C GLU A 578 3.80 6.12 -23.76
N ASN A 579 4.72 5.70 -22.88
CA ASN A 579 5.52 4.50 -23.07
C ASN A 579 5.20 3.35 -22.12
N SER A 580 4.45 3.57 -21.04
CA SER A 580 4.29 2.52 -20.02
C SER A 580 2.86 2.29 -19.52
N VAL A 581 1.86 2.97 -20.08
CA VAL A 581 0.46 2.77 -19.69
C VAL A 581 -0.34 2.19 -20.85
N PRO A 582 -0.62 0.86 -20.84
CA PRO A 582 -1.29 0.18 -21.95
C PRO A 582 -2.68 0.79 -22.24
N GLY A 583 -2.92 1.12 -23.51
CA GLY A 583 -4.19 1.65 -24.01
C GLY A 583 -4.41 3.15 -23.77
N LEU A 584 -3.55 3.82 -22.99
CA LEU A 584 -3.69 5.25 -22.74
C LEU A 584 -3.34 6.10 -23.98
N PRO A 585 -2.26 5.84 -24.73
CA PRO A 585 -1.98 6.59 -25.96
C PRO A 585 -3.12 6.52 -26.97
N GLU A 586 -3.70 5.33 -27.17
CA GLU A 586 -4.83 5.11 -28.09
C GLU A 586 -6.11 5.80 -27.61
N ALA A 587 -6.35 5.84 -26.31
CA ALA A 587 -7.50 6.53 -25.75
C ALA A 587 -7.36 8.04 -25.87
N ALA A 588 -6.17 8.59 -25.63
CA ALA A 588 -5.88 10.00 -25.78
C ALA A 588 -6.00 10.47 -27.25
N ALA A 589 -5.47 9.69 -28.19
CA ALA A 589 -5.53 9.98 -29.63
C ALA A 589 -6.99 10.07 -30.15
N LYS A 590 -7.92 9.30 -29.58
CA LYS A 590 -9.36 9.39 -29.95
C LYS A 590 -10.01 10.73 -29.60
N GLU A 591 -9.39 11.49 -28.72
CA GLU A 591 -9.84 12.82 -28.29
C GLU A 591 -8.92 13.95 -28.78
N ASP A 592 -8.01 13.65 -29.72
CA ASP A 592 -6.98 14.57 -30.20
C ASP A 592 -6.10 15.16 -29.08
N LEU A 593 -5.80 14.34 -28.04
CA LEU A 593 -5.00 14.70 -26.88
C LEU A 593 -3.70 13.89 -26.84
N THR A 594 -2.66 14.50 -26.20
CA THR A 594 -1.52 13.71 -25.73
C THR A 594 -1.90 12.89 -24.50
N PRO A 595 -1.21 11.77 -24.17
CA PRO A 595 -1.47 11.01 -22.96
C PRO A 595 -1.42 11.86 -21.67
N LEU A 596 -0.49 12.78 -21.54
CA LEU A 596 -0.43 13.71 -20.41
C LEU A 596 -1.66 14.66 -20.37
N ALA A 597 -2.06 15.20 -21.51
CA ALA A 597 -3.25 16.07 -21.59
C ALA A 597 -4.53 15.30 -21.24
N TYR A 598 -4.65 14.03 -21.65
CA TYR A 598 -5.75 13.15 -21.26
C TYR A 598 -5.78 12.93 -19.75
N MET A 599 -4.63 12.61 -19.14
CA MET A 599 -4.55 12.41 -17.69
C MET A 599 -4.81 13.71 -16.92
N ARG A 600 -4.38 14.86 -17.44
CA ARG A 600 -4.71 16.18 -16.87
C ARG A 600 -6.22 16.48 -16.94
N LYS A 601 -6.88 16.07 -18.01
CA LYS A 601 -8.32 16.29 -18.22
C LYS A 601 -9.19 15.45 -17.28
N TYR A 602 -8.85 14.18 -17.07
CA TYR A 602 -9.68 13.23 -16.32
C TYR A 602 -9.14 12.86 -14.94
N GLY A 603 -7.84 13.02 -14.71
CA GLY A 603 -7.17 12.64 -13.46
C GLY A 603 -7.02 11.12 -13.25
N VAL A 604 -7.42 10.29 -14.22
CA VAL A 604 -7.40 8.84 -14.10
C VAL A 604 -7.54 8.17 -15.46
N PHE A 605 -6.94 6.97 -15.57
CA PHE A 605 -7.15 6.06 -16.69
C PHE A 605 -7.41 4.63 -16.18
N LYS A 606 -8.44 3.96 -16.72
CA LYS A 606 -8.75 2.57 -16.41
C LYS A 606 -8.09 1.66 -17.45
N VAL A 607 -7.14 0.84 -17.02
CA VAL A 607 -6.38 -0.08 -17.87
C VAL A 607 -7.19 -1.34 -18.17
N ARG A 608 -7.81 -1.94 -17.13
CA ARG A 608 -8.65 -3.13 -17.24
C ARG A 608 -9.83 -3.05 -16.29
N ASP A 609 -10.99 -3.61 -16.68
CA ASP A 609 -12.18 -3.63 -15.82
C ASP A 609 -11.99 -4.54 -14.61
N HIS A 610 -11.35 -5.69 -14.79
CA HIS A 610 -11.04 -6.65 -13.75
C HIS A 610 -9.88 -7.55 -14.19
N VAL A 611 -9.19 -8.14 -13.22
CA VAL A 611 -8.17 -9.17 -13.43
C VAL A 611 -8.46 -10.30 -12.44
N TYR A 612 -9.00 -11.40 -12.94
CA TYR A 612 -9.27 -12.59 -12.15
C TYR A 612 -8.33 -13.74 -12.56
N THR A 613 -8.07 -14.64 -11.63
CA THR A 613 -7.31 -15.88 -11.81
C THR A 613 -5.96 -15.72 -12.56
N PRO A 614 -5.08 -14.76 -12.19
CA PRO A 614 -3.81 -14.56 -12.92
C PRO A 614 -2.87 -15.77 -12.84
N TYR A 615 -3.06 -16.65 -11.88
CA TYR A 615 -2.31 -17.90 -11.75
C TYR A 615 -2.64 -18.94 -12.88
N LEU A 616 -3.74 -18.72 -13.61
CA LEU A 616 -4.10 -19.51 -14.79
C LEU A 616 -3.44 -19.00 -16.10
N GLU A 617 -2.74 -17.88 -16.05
CA GLU A 617 -2.02 -17.38 -17.23
C GLU A 617 -0.99 -18.40 -17.73
N PRO A 618 -0.77 -18.49 -19.06
CA PRO A 618 0.26 -19.37 -19.61
C PRO A 618 1.65 -18.90 -19.15
N LEU A 619 2.60 -19.84 -19.12
CA LEU A 619 3.99 -19.48 -18.93
C LEU A 619 4.54 -18.76 -20.18
N ASP A 620 5.49 -17.85 -19.98
CA ASP A 620 6.20 -17.19 -21.07
C ASP A 620 6.89 -18.23 -21.98
N ALA A 621 6.88 -17.98 -23.30
CA ALA A 621 7.43 -18.88 -24.26
C ALA A 621 8.93 -19.20 -24.03
N ASP A 622 9.70 -18.20 -23.62
CA ASP A 622 11.13 -18.34 -23.29
C ASP A 622 11.36 -19.22 -22.04
N VAL A 623 10.44 -19.16 -21.06
CA VAL A 623 10.48 -20.04 -19.90
C VAL A 623 10.13 -21.46 -20.30
N LEU A 624 9.08 -21.65 -21.12
CA LEU A 624 8.65 -22.95 -21.61
C LEU A 624 9.72 -23.66 -22.43
N ALA A 625 10.48 -22.91 -23.27
CA ALA A 625 11.51 -23.47 -24.13
C ALA A 625 12.65 -24.18 -23.35
N ARG A 626 12.86 -23.84 -22.07
CA ARG A 626 13.90 -24.43 -21.21
C ARG A 626 13.33 -25.22 -20.03
N ALA A 627 12.03 -25.38 -19.98
CA ALA A 627 11.35 -26.04 -18.88
C ALA A 627 11.23 -27.55 -19.10
N SER A 628 11.23 -28.30 -18.02
CA SER A 628 10.84 -29.70 -17.92
C SER A 628 9.55 -29.87 -17.15
N VAL A 629 8.73 -30.84 -17.52
CA VAL A 629 7.48 -31.17 -16.83
C VAL A 629 7.68 -32.42 -15.99
N ASP A 630 7.26 -32.35 -14.73
CA ASP A 630 7.13 -33.50 -13.85
C ASP A 630 5.63 -33.82 -13.69
N PRO A 631 5.12 -34.89 -14.35
CA PRO A 631 3.70 -35.24 -14.29
C PRO A 631 3.27 -35.75 -12.92
N ASP A 632 4.16 -36.39 -12.15
CA ASP A 632 3.84 -36.93 -10.82
C ASP A 632 3.68 -35.81 -9.78
N GLU A 633 4.50 -34.78 -9.90
CA GLU A 633 4.40 -33.56 -9.08
C GLU A 633 3.38 -32.54 -9.65
N GLU A 634 2.88 -32.77 -10.86
CA GLU A 634 2.04 -31.82 -11.60
C GLU A 634 2.69 -30.41 -11.66
N SER A 635 4.00 -30.36 -11.89
CA SER A 635 4.82 -29.15 -11.79
C SER A 635 5.72 -28.97 -13.00
N VAL A 636 6.06 -27.71 -13.25
CA VAL A 636 6.97 -27.29 -14.35
C VAL A 636 8.23 -26.70 -13.73
N PHE A 637 9.39 -27.21 -14.14
CA PHE A 637 10.69 -26.81 -13.60
C PHE A 637 11.58 -26.19 -14.68
N ALA A 638 12.32 -25.15 -14.32
CA ALA A 638 13.43 -24.61 -15.11
C ALA A 638 14.58 -24.23 -14.15
N ASP A 639 15.81 -24.51 -14.57
CA ASP A 639 17.01 -24.20 -13.78
C ASP A 639 16.95 -24.73 -12.33
N GLY A 640 16.36 -25.92 -12.13
CA GLY A 640 16.21 -26.57 -10.82
C GLY A 640 15.16 -25.96 -9.89
N ARG A 641 14.31 -25.03 -10.37
CA ARG A 641 13.26 -24.37 -9.60
C ARG A 641 11.89 -24.58 -10.23
N ALA A 642 10.84 -24.65 -9.41
CA ALA A 642 9.49 -24.64 -9.93
C ALA A 642 9.19 -23.28 -10.58
N VAL A 643 8.72 -23.29 -11.81
CA VAL A 643 8.37 -22.08 -12.58
C VAL A 643 6.88 -22.06 -12.93
N GLY A 644 6.17 -23.18 -12.76
CA GLY A 644 4.74 -23.27 -13.02
C GLY A 644 4.11 -24.55 -12.49
N VAL A 645 2.82 -24.67 -12.69
CA VAL A 645 1.97 -25.80 -12.31
C VAL A 645 1.36 -26.41 -13.57
N LEU A 646 1.29 -27.76 -13.63
CA LEU A 646 0.59 -28.46 -14.68
C LEU A 646 -0.88 -28.62 -14.30
N VAL A 647 -1.77 -27.96 -15.03
CA VAL A 647 -3.22 -28.05 -14.80
C VAL A 647 -3.88 -28.67 -16.03
N ASP A 648 -4.52 -29.82 -15.85
CA ASP A 648 -5.12 -30.59 -16.96
C ASP A 648 -4.16 -30.80 -18.16
N GLY A 649 -2.89 -31.07 -17.85
CA GLY A 649 -1.85 -31.25 -18.83
C GLY A 649 -1.30 -29.95 -19.46
N VAL A 650 -1.74 -28.78 -19.04
CA VAL A 650 -1.31 -27.47 -19.56
C VAL A 650 -0.47 -26.72 -18.52
N PRO A 651 0.76 -26.27 -18.88
CA PRO A 651 1.59 -25.43 -18.02
C PRO A 651 0.93 -24.09 -17.73
N ARG A 652 0.84 -23.72 -16.44
CA ARG A 652 0.30 -22.46 -15.94
C ARG A 652 1.30 -21.76 -15.04
N ALA A 653 1.24 -20.45 -14.98
CA ALA A 653 2.17 -19.61 -14.19
C ALA A 653 2.17 -19.94 -12.69
N GLY A 654 0.99 -20.25 -12.13
CA GLY A 654 0.85 -20.48 -10.69
C GLY A 654 1.06 -19.23 -9.85
N PHE A 655 1.32 -19.42 -8.56
CA PHE A 655 1.53 -18.34 -7.59
C PHE A 655 3.01 -17.92 -7.50
N SER A 656 3.28 -16.74 -6.94
CA SER A 656 4.64 -16.22 -6.75
C SER A 656 5.36 -16.83 -5.53
N THR A 657 5.15 -18.10 -5.29
CA THR A 657 5.72 -18.89 -4.20
C THR A 657 6.84 -19.81 -4.71
N PRO A 658 7.71 -20.33 -3.84
CA PRO A 658 8.69 -21.34 -4.21
C PRO A 658 8.11 -22.58 -4.91
N SER A 659 6.93 -23.03 -4.49
CA SER A 659 6.21 -24.19 -5.05
C SER A 659 5.34 -23.87 -6.27
N ARG A 660 5.16 -22.61 -6.60
CA ARG A 660 4.15 -22.09 -7.54
C ARG A 660 2.71 -22.43 -7.16
N ARG A 661 2.49 -22.91 -5.92
CA ARG A 661 1.19 -23.18 -5.33
C ARG A 661 0.96 -22.34 -4.08
N LEU A 662 -0.24 -22.39 -3.54
CA LEU A 662 -0.56 -21.83 -2.24
C LEU A 662 0.11 -22.67 -1.16
N GLU A 663 0.98 -22.05 -0.37
CA GLU A 663 1.80 -22.77 0.61
C GLU A 663 1.10 -22.91 1.95
N PHE A 664 0.37 -24.04 2.12
CA PHE A 664 -0.14 -24.44 3.44
C PHE A 664 1.02 -24.64 4.40
N TYR A 665 2.02 -25.41 3.98
CA TYR A 665 3.32 -25.52 4.65
C TYR A 665 4.29 -24.55 3.99
N SER A 666 4.62 -23.47 4.69
CA SER A 666 5.43 -22.39 4.11
C SER A 666 6.91 -22.78 4.01
N ARG A 667 7.38 -23.04 2.80
CA ARG A 667 8.81 -23.27 2.53
C ARG A 667 9.64 -22.05 2.88
N THR A 668 9.12 -20.86 2.69
CA THR A 668 9.78 -19.60 3.07
C THR A 668 10.09 -19.55 4.56
N LEU A 669 9.17 -19.97 5.44
CA LEU A 669 9.44 -20.01 6.88
C LEU A 669 10.47 -21.10 7.25
N VAL A 670 10.47 -22.21 6.53
CA VAL A 670 11.51 -23.25 6.72
C VAL A 670 12.88 -22.71 6.33
N ASP A 671 13.00 -22.04 5.18
CA ASP A 671 14.24 -21.43 4.72
C ASP A 671 14.74 -20.33 5.67
N TRP A 672 13.81 -19.61 6.32
CA TRP A 672 14.14 -18.62 7.35
C TRP A 672 14.49 -19.24 8.72
N GLY A 673 14.45 -20.58 8.85
CA GLY A 673 14.75 -21.27 10.08
C GLY A 673 13.60 -21.25 11.11
N TRP A 674 12.34 -21.16 10.65
CA TRP A 674 11.12 -21.16 11.46
C TRP A 674 10.14 -22.29 11.07
N PRO A 675 10.61 -23.54 10.95
CA PRO A 675 9.75 -24.65 10.51
C PRO A 675 8.57 -24.90 11.45
N GLU A 676 8.74 -24.65 12.76
CA GLU A 676 7.69 -24.82 13.78
C GLU A 676 6.46 -23.95 13.55
N HIS A 677 6.58 -22.91 12.74
CA HIS A 677 5.50 -22.00 12.38
C HIS A 677 5.02 -22.15 10.93
N ALA A 678 5.51 -23.15 10.21
CA ALA A 678 5.28 -23.31 8.77
C ALA A 678 3.81 -23.53 8.38
N VAL A 679 2.97 -24.05 9.27
CA VAL A 679 1.52 -24.20 9.04
C VAL A 679 0.71 -23.08 9.73
N PRO A 680 -0.48 -22.72 9.22
CA PRO A 680 -1.38 -21.82 9.95
C PRO A 680 -1.79 -22.43 11.30
N ARG A 681 -1.59 -21.66 12.37
CA ARG A 681 -1.91 -22.10 13.73
C ARG A 681 -2.42 -20.98 14.61
N TYR A 682 -3.16 -21.33 15.63
CA TYR A 682 -3.51 -20.42 16.71
C TYR A 682 -2.33 -20.30 17.68
N VAL A 683 -1.92 -19.07 17.90
CA VAL A 683 -1.00 -18.68 18.97
C VAL A 683 -1.71 -17.61 19.79
N PRO A 684 -1.92 -17.78 21.09
CA PRO A 684 -2.54 -16.76 21.93
C PRO A 684 -1.82 -15.42 21.83
N GLY A 685 -2.56 -14.34 21.88
CA GLY A 685 -1.99 -12.99 21.88
C GLY A 685 -1.06 -12.76 23.09
N HIS A 686 -0.06 -11.90 22.92
CA HIS A 686 0.85 -11.51 24.03
C HIS A 686 0.13 -10.73 25.14
N VAL A 687 -1.07 -10.22 24.87
CA VAL A 687 -2.03 -9.75 25.87
C VAL A 687 -3.27 -10.60 25.71
N HIS A 688 -3.51 -11.49 26.66
CA HIS A 688 -4.62 -12.41 26.60
C HIS A 688 -5.63 -12.10 27.72
N TRP A 689 -6.93 -12.28 27.43
CA TRP A 689 -7.99 -11.95 28.40
C TRP A 689 -7.91 -12.74 29.71
N ARG A 690 -7.32 -13.91 29.71
CA ARG A 690 -7.09 -14.74 30.92
C ARG A 690 -6.03 -14.14 31.83
N ASP A 691 -5.13 -13.33 31.29
CA ASP A 691 -4.03 -12.71 32.04
C ASP A 691 -4.45 -11.35 32.61
N LEU A 692 -5.61 -10.83 32.20
CA LEU A 692 -6.14 -9.56 32.71
C LEU A 692 -6.73 -9.75 34.11
N ASN A 693 -6.29 -8.93 35.05
CA ASN A 693 -6.87 -8.87 36.37
C ASN A 693 -8.31 -8.33 36.29
N ARG A 694 -9.31 -9.16 36.62
CA ARG A 694 -10.73 -8.80 36.53
C ARG A 694 -11.16 -7.79 37.60
N ASP A 695 -10.31 -7.55 38.60
CA ASP A 695 -10.56 -6.66 39.72
C ASP A 695 -9.89 -5.27 39.54
N ALA A 696 -9.35 -4.95 38.38
CA ALA A 696 -8.68 -3.69 38.04
C ALA A 696 -9.60 -2.73 37.29
#